data_68d34e2eb5050db9f5b9b89c7ea0da43
#
_entry.id   68d34e2eb5050db9f5b9b89c7ea0da43
#
_cell.length_a   1.000
_cell.length_b   1.000
_cell.length_c   1.000
_cell.angle_alpha   90.00
_cell.angle_beta   90.00
_cell.angle_gamma   90.00
#
_symmetry.space_group_name_H-M   'P 1'
#
loop_
_entity.id
_entity.type
_entity.pdbx_description
1 polymer ?
#
loop_
_entity_poly.entity_id
_entity_poly.type
_entity_poly.pdbx_seq_one_letter_code
_entity_poly.pdbx_strand_id
1 'polypeptide(L)'
;VSPARLLIPLLLTASAFALEPLPEDRGAVGLKQTLRRLASPYRVLHVIAHPDDEDSGTMTYLSRGLGADVTIVSITRGESGANLITDDAFDRLGVLRTLEFRRAAQSYGARLRFTRFADFGYSKTLEETLRNWPQEEVVRDLVRIIREEKPHVVLSRWRGGPQDGHGHHQAAGLLAKQAYAAAGDPQKFPDAGPAWKPLKLYSDNRREDDEWTLTVDSGVYDPLLGRTYAQAARLGMRAHRSQGAGSAIQRPGASVRYYFLEASEVGMADRETSFFDRLDAELPNAVSAAVADAEAVYAVDAPEKGVPALARGLKAARAAGLDDRAALFERAIAQALGLELEFLVEPDEPLTGRFSSFRPYETVATATPGRTLEATARIGREDATIEVSSHDGWQVESLGEGRYRLRAPEQARSSAVHWRRDSVWDMAYGYQGRWGSALPADAVWATATIEVEGQPVTLRAPLEASYIDEQRVQRRRPLAVGPAVSVSLGNPLRVWRKGSGGYDLAVSLESLAAVDGTVRLDAPAGWKVEPEQTGFSFKRAGERRMVSFHVTPPADASGLADVRAVASYGAQESAASFERIHSPGLETAYVSQPAVQQVRAMDVAVADDLRVGYVMGAGDRVPDTVRQFGASLDLLDESALASADLSAYDTILVGIRAYAVRPDLIAHNQRLLEYVEQGGVLVVQYNTPEFDKNFGPYPYKMTSRPEETSEEDSPVRILAPEHPVFTGPNAITEADFDDWVEQRGSKFMVEWDERYQPLVEMNDEGQDPQQGVWLAARHGDGMYVYCALAWYRQLPYAVPGAVRIFANLISLGAEDASWR
;
A
#
# COMPACT_ATOMS: atom_id res chain seq x y z
N VAL A 1 19.79 -50.59 -9.11
CA VAL A 1 18.46 -50.08 -9.56
C VAL A 1 18.19 -48.84 -8.72
N SER A 2 18.46 -47.68 -9.31
CA SER A 2 18.31 -46.38 -8.68
C SER A 2 16.86 -45.91 -8.88
N PRO A 3 16.16 -45.36 -7.89
CA PRO A 3 14.83 -44.81 -8.14
C PRO A 3 14.96 -43.45 -8.81
N ALA A 4 14.43 -43.36 -10.02
CA ALA A 4 14.25 -42.08 -10.70
C ALA A 4 13.33 -41.19 -9.87
N ARG A 5 13.86 -40.07 -9.40
CA ARG A 5 13.06 -38.96 -8.85
C ARG A 5 12.28 -38.35 -10.00
N LEU A 6 10.99 -38.59 -10.06
CA LEU A 6 10.08 -37.79 -10.82
C LEU A 6 10.13 -36.36 -10.23
N LEU A 7 10.81 -35.48 -10.94
CA LEU A 7 10.63 -34.03 -10.81
C LEU A 7 9.27 -33.71 -11.45
N ILE A 8 8.24 -33.59 -10.64
CA ILE A 8 6.99 -32.95 -11.05
C ILE A 8 7.36 -31.47 -11.26
N PRO A 9 7.25 -30.93 -12.49
CA PRO A 9 7.40 -29.50 -12.65
C PRO A 9 6.27 -28.83 -11.88
N LEU A 10 6.64 -28.03 -10.85
CA LEU A 10 5.72 -27.13 -10.20
C LEU A 10 5.20 -26.15 -11.26
N LEU A 11 4.04 -26.42 -11.81
CA LEU A 11 3.29 -25.50 -12.65
C LEU A 11 2.99 -24.25 -11.84
N LEU A 12 3.82 -23.24 -12.02
CA LEU A 12 3.64 -21.88 -11.54
C LEU A 12 2.55 -21.19 -12.37
N THR A 13 1.32 -21.67 -12.29
CA THR A 13 0.19 -20.88 -12.74
C THR A 13 0.02 -19.74 -11.73
N ALA A 14 0.26 -18.52 -12.18
CA ALA A 14 -0.01 -17.33 -11.41
C ALA A 14 -1.45 -17.39 -10.92
N SER A 15 -1.64 -17.51 -9.60
CA SER A 15 -2.95 -17.28 -8.98
C SER A 15 -3.29 -15.81 -9.14
N ALA A 16 -3.92 -15.49 -10.25
CA ALA A 16 -4.64 -14.25 -10.34
C ALA A 16 -6.05 -14.58 -9.86
N PHE A 17 -6.55 -13.81 -8.91
CA PHE A 17 -7.97 -13.56 -8.74
C PHE A 17 -8.55 -13.87 -7.36
N ALA A 18 -8.25 -12.95 -6.47
CA ALA A 18 -9.20 -12.58 -5.43
C ALA A 18 -10.02 -11.33 -5.82
N LEU A 19 -9.74 -10.70 -6.97
CA LEU A 19 -10.51 -9.58 -7.49
C LEU A 19 -11.70 -10.09 -8.29
N GLU A 20 -12.89 -9.55 -8.01
CA GLU A 20 -14.06 -9.82 -8.86
C GLU A 20 -13.74 -9.42 -10.32
N PRO A 21 -13.90 -10.33 -11.28
CA PRO A 21 -13.63 -10.04 -12.68
C PRO A 21 -14.48 -8.86 -13.18
N LEU A 22 -13.86 -7.99 -13.98
CA LEU A 22 -14.57 -6.89 -14.61
C LEU A 22 -15.57 -7.41 -15.64
N PRO A 23 -16.67 -6.69 -15.93
CA PRO A 23 -17.63 -7.07 -16.98
C PRO A 23 -16.95 -7.36 -18.33
N GLU A 24 -15.95 -6.55 -18.70
CA GLU A 24 -15.18 -6.71 -19.94
C GLU A 24 -14.25 -7.95 -19.97
N ASP A 25 -14.08 -8.63 -18.84
CA ASP A 25 -13.30 -9.87 -18.74
C ASP A 25 -14.16 -11.14 -18.78
N ARG A 26 -15.50 -10.99 -18.90
CA ARG A 26 -16.48 -12.08 -18.88
C ARG A 26 -17.18 -12.26 -20.24
N GLY A 27 -17.75 -13.44 -20.43
CA GLY A 27 -18.60 -13.77 -21.58
C GLY A 27 -17.90 -13.57 -22.93
N ALA A 28 -18.66 -13.20 -23.96
CA ALA A 28 -18.15 -13.02 -25.31
C ALA A 28 -17.11 -11.89 -25.42
N VAL A 29 -17.28 -10.80 -24.67
CA VAL A 29 -16.32 -9.69 -24.62
C VAL A 29 -14.99 -10.18 -24.03
N GLY A 30 -15.04 -10.90 -22.91
CA GLY A 30 -13.87 -11.49 -22.28
C GLY A 30 -13.15 -12.50 -23.18
N LEU A 31 -13.92 -13.33 -23.89
CA LEU A 31 -13.37 -14.25 -24.90
C LEU A 31 -12.62 -13.48 -26.01
N LYS A 32 -13.22 -12.40 -26.54
CA LYS A 32 -12.53 -11.60 -27.59
C LYS A 32 -11.26 -10.94 -27.08
N GLN A 33 -11.26 -10.46 -25.83
CA GLN A 33 -10.05 -9.95 -25.17
C GLN A 33 -8.98 -11.06 -25.03
N THR A 34 -9.39 -12.27 -24.66
CA THR A 34 -8.48 -13.42 -24.56
C THR A 34 -7.92 -13.85 -25.92
N LEU A 35 -8.74 -13.80 -26.98
CA LEU A 35 -8.27 -14.06 -28.37
C LEU A 35 -7.22 -13.04 -28.81
N ARG A 36 -7.44 -11.73 -28.55
CA ARG A 36 -6.41 -10.69 -28.79
C ARG A 36 -5.09 -11.02 -28.09
N ARG A 37 -5.14 -11.46 -26.84
CA ARG A 37 -3.95 -11.85 -26.09
C ARG A 37 -3.28 -13.10 -26.64
N LEU A 38 -4.06 -14.09 -27.08
CA LEU A 38 -3.55 -15.30 -27.74
C LEU A 38 -2.87 -14.98 -29.07
N ALA A 39 -3.35 -13.97 -29.81
CA ALA A 39 -2.77 -13.56 -31.11
C ALA A 39 -1.46 -12.77 -30.95
N SER A 40 -1.23 -12.12 -29.80
CA SER A 40 -0.05 -11.27 -29.61
C SER A 40 1.13 -12.05 -28.99
N PRO A 41 2.31 -12.11 -29.62
CA PRO A 41 3.50 -12.75 -29.04
C PRO A 41 4.22 -11.86 -28.02
N TYR A 42 3.89 -10.56 -27.94
CA TYR A 42 4.68 -9.54 -27.27
C TYR A 42 4.46 -9.48 -25.76
N ARG A 43 5.57 -9.26 -25.04
CA ARG A 43 5.60 -9.02 -23.62
C ARG A 43 6.26 -7.68 -23.33
N VAL A 44 5.63 -6.90 -22.46
CA VAL A 44 6.08 -5.54 -22.10
C VAL A 44 6.23 -5.46 -20.60
N LEU A 45 7.35 -4.90 -20.14
CA LEU A 45 7.58 -4.55 -18.73
C LEU A 45 7.60 -3.04 -18.58
N HIS A 46 6.74 -2.49 -17.73
CA HIS A 46 6.72 -1.07 -17.39
C HIS A 46 7.30 -0.83 -16.00
N VAL A 47 8.35 -0.02 -15.89
CA VAL A 47 9.06 0.27 -14.62
C VAL A 47 8.65 1.64 -14.10
N ILE A 48 8.18 1.68 -12.85
CA ILE A 48 7.74 2.88 -12.15
C ILE A 48 8.35 2.95 -10.74
N ALA A 49 8.30 4.11 -10.08
CA ALA A 49 8.78 4.28 -8.71
C ALA A 49 7.71 3.89 -7.67
N HIS A 50 6.49 4.41 -7.81
CA HIS A 50 5.39 4.22 -6.84
C HIS A 50 4.10 3.75 -7.53
N PRO A 51 3.19 3.08 -6.81
CA PRO A 51 1.82 2.87 -7.27
C PRO A 51 1.14 4.23 -7.53
N ASP A 52 0.64 4.47 -8.74
CA ASP A 52 0.03 5.67 -9.33
C ASP A 52 0.91 6.46 -10.34
N ASP A 53 2.16 6.07 -10.51
CA ASP A 53 3.05 6.66 -11.53
C ASP A 53 2.80 6.12 -12.95
N GLU A 54 2.12 4.99 -13.09
CA GLU A 54 2.00 4.27 -14.34
C GLU A 54 1.37 5.08 -15.46
N ASP A 55 1.89 4.95 -16.67
CA ASP A 55 1.18 5.39 -17.88
C ASP A 55 0.02 4.45 -18.19
N SER A 56 -1.05 4.65 -17.43
CA SER A 56 -2.25 3.82 -17.48
C SER A 56 -2.88 3.74 -18.87
N GLY A 57 -2.84 4.84 -19.64
CA GLY A 57 -3.38 4.94 -20.99
C GLY A 57 -2.67 4.00 -21.94
N THR A 58 -1.33 4.07 -22.00
CA THR A 58 -0.51 3.21 -22.84
C THR A 58 -0.58 1.75 -22.37
N MET A 59 -0.56 1.48 -21.05
CA MET A 59 -0.69 0.11 -20.56
C MET A 59 -2.03 -0.52 -20.96
N THR A 60 -3.12 0.22 -20.91
CA THR A 60 -4.44 -0.23 -21.38
C THR A 60 -4.46 -0.46 -22.90
N TYR A 61 -3.88 0.44 -23.68
CA TYR A 61 -3.76 0.29 -25.13
C TYR A 61 -2.98 -0.96 -25.51
N LEU A 62 -1.79 -1.17 -24.90
CA LEU A 62 -0.95 -2.33 -25.18
C LEU A 62 -1.64 -3.65 -24.83
N SER A 63 -2.24 -3.74 -23.63
CA SER A 63 -2.82 -4.99 -23.16
C SER A 63 -4.21 -5.26 -23.76
N ARG A 64 -5.15 -4.31 -23.58
CA ARG A 64 -6.54 -4.47 -24.02
C ARG A 64 -6.71 -4.26 -25.53
N GLY A 65 -5.96 -3.34 -26.10
CA GLY A 65 -6.00 -3.02 -27.53
C GLY A 65 -5.18 -3.99 -28.37
N LEU A 66 -3.91 -4.13 -28.10
CA LEU A 66 -2.97 -4.93 -28.87
C LEU A 66 -2.78 -6.36 -28.35
N GLY A 67 -3.36 -6.70 -27.22
CA GLY A 67 -3.25 -8.03 -26.61
C GLY A 67 -1.86 -8.36 -26.05
N ALA A 68 -0.96 -7.40 -25.93
CA ALA A 68 0.36 -7.65 -25.36
C ALA A 68 0.24 -8.07 -23.88
N ASP A 69 1.13 -8.94 -23.44
CA ASP A 69 1.24 -9.33 -22.04
C ASP A 69 2.04 -8.27 -21.29
N VAL A 70 1.33 -7.44 -20.53
CA VAL A 70 1.88 -6.28 -19.84
C VAL A 70 2.09 -6.59 -18.37
N THR A 71 3.31 -6.38 -17.88
CA THR A 71 3.64 -6.40 -16.44
C THR A 71 4.10 -5.01 -16.04
N ILE A 72 3.56 -4.47 -14.94
CA ILE A 72 4.03 -3.24 -14.32
C ILE A 72 4.83 -3.62 -13.07
N VAL A 73 6.04 -3.09 -12.94
CA VAL A 73 6.86 -3.24 -11.75
C VAL A 73 7.01 -1.90 -11.06
N SER A 74 6.59 -1.82 -9.80
CA SER A 74 6.85 -0.68 -8.92
C SER A 74 8.07 -0.97 -8.05
N ILE A 75 8.96 0.01 -7.90
CA ILE A 75 10.12 -0.12 -7.02
C ILE A 75 9.63 -0.21 -5.58
N THR A 76 8.73 0.67 -5.16
CA THR A 76 8.18 0.69 -3.80
C THR A 76 6.68 0.36 -3.79
N ARG A 77 6.12 0.32 -2.59
CA ARG A 77 4.66 0.23 -2.38
C ARG A 77 4.02 1.57 -2.03
N GLY A 78 4.83 2.65 -2.01
CA GLY A 78 4.39 4.00 -1.71
C GLY A 78 3.98 4.22 -0.27
N GLU A 79 4.58 3.51 0.65
CA GLU A 79 4.24 3.44 2.07
C GLU A 79 4.47 4.75 2.85
N SER A 80 5.34 5.61 2.36
CA SER A 80 5.60 6.94 2.96
C SER A 80 4.84 8.08 2.26
N GLY A 81 3.94 7.75 1.35
CA GLY A 81 3.07 8.71 0.70
C GLY A 81 2.02 9.31 1.64
N ALA A 82 1.30 10.31 1.15
CA ALA A 82 0.12 10.83 1.84
C ALA A 82 -1.03 9.82 1.80
N ASN A 83 -1.93 9.87 2.79
CA ASN A 83 -3.17 9.09 2.80
C ASN A 83 -4.36 10.02 3.02
N LEU A 84 -5.24 10.10 2.02
CA LEU A 84 -6.40 10.99 2.05
C LEU A 84 -7.70 10.31 2.51
N ILE A 85 -7.68 8.99 2.76
CA ILE A 85 -8.93 8.24 2.99
C ILE A 85 -8.97 7.45 4.29
N THR A 86 -7.82 7.13 4.88
CA THR A 86 -7.71 6.42 6.17
C THR A 86 -6.58 7.01 7.00
N ASP A 87 -6.42 6.53 8.22
CA ASP A 87 -5.30 6.83 9.11
C ASP A 87 -4.14 5.82 8.99
N ASP A 88 -4.23 4.88 8.02
CA ASP A 88 -3.14 3.96 7.76
C ASP A 88 -1.90 4.71 7.27
N ALA A 89 -0.77 4.40 7.86
CA ALA A 89 0.53 4.95 7.53
C ALA A 89 1.57 3.83 7.38
N PHE A 90 2.69 4.12 6.75
CA PHE A 90 3.83 3.22 6.59
C PHE A 90 3.41 1.89 5.94
N ASP A 91 3.80 0.75 6.49
CA ASP A 91 3.55 -0.57 5.90
C ASP A 91 2.05 -0.84 5.69
N ARG A 92 1.17 -0.32 6.56
CA ARG A 92 -0.28 -0.44 6.38
C ARG A 92 -0.77 0.34 5.16
N LEU A 93 -0.24 1.55 4.95
CA LEU A 93 -0.49 2.34 3.74
C LEU A 93 0.08 1.62 2.49
N GLY A 94 1.27 1.03 2.58
CA GLY A 94 1.85 0.22 1.52
C GLY A 94 0.95 -0.95 1.10
N VAL A 95 0.28 -1.61 2.07
CA VAL A 95 -0.73 -2.64 1.78
C VAL A 95 -1.95 -2.02 1.10
N LEU A 96 -2.50 -0.93 1.61
CA LEU A 96 -3.64 -0.24 1.01
C LEU A 96 -3.34 0.17 -0.44
N ARG A 97 -2.20 0.83 -0.69
CA ARG A 97 -1.77 1.22 -2.03
C ARG A 97 -1.51 0.03 -2.95
N THR A 98 -1.03 -1.10 -2.40
CA THR A 98 -0.93 -2.36 -3.17
C THR A 98 -2.30 -2.85 -3.63
N LEU A 99 -3.35 -2.78 -2.79
CA LEU A 99 -4.72 -3.15 -3.15
C LEU A 99 -5.30 -2.20 -4.20
N GLU A 100 -5.10 -0.89 -4.03
CA GLU A 100 -5.49 0.13 -5.00
C GLU A 100 -4.85 -0.13 -6.36
N PHE A 101 -3.54 -0.41 -6.38
CA PHE A 101 -2.80 -0.68 -7.59
C PHE A 101 -3.20 -1.98 -8.27
N ARG A 102 -3.51 -3.03 -7.50
CA ARG A 102 -4.03 -4.28 -8.06
C ARG A 102 -5.35 -4.05 -8.78
N ARG A 103 -6.26 -3.25 -8.19
CA ARG A 103 -7.53 -2.89 -8.84
C ARG A 103 -7.31 -2.05 -10.09
N ALA A 104 -6.37 -1.10 -10.07
CA ALA A 104 -5.97 -0.31 -11.22
C ALA A 104 -5.42 -1.19 -12.36
N ALA A 105 -4.44 -2.05 -12.05
CA ALA A 105 -3.81 -2.94 -13.02
C ALA A 105 -4.81 -3.93 -13.64
N GLN A 106 -5.78 -4.43 -12.87
CA GLN A 106 -6.86 -5.25 -13.42
C GLN A 106 -7.64 -4.49 -14.51
N SER A 107 -7.94 -3.21 -14.28
CA SER A 107 -8.63 -2.36 -15.27
C SER A 107 -7.79 -2.20 -16.54
N TYR A 108 -6.50 -2.07 -16.42
CA TYR A 108 -5.58 -2.00 -17.56
C TYR A 108 -5.41 -3.34 -18.28
N GLY A 109 -5.69 -4.46 -17.61
CA GLY A 109 -5.38 -5.81 -18.11
C GLY A 109 -3.91 -6.20 -17.90
N ALA A 110 -3.21 -5.55 -16.96
CA ALA A 110 -1.81 -5.75 -16.63
C ALA A 110 -1.61 -6.60 -15.37
N ARG A 111 -0.43 -7.20 -15.24
CA ARG A 111 0.06 -7.87 -14.03
C ARG A 111 0.94 -6.93 -13.22
N LEU A 112 1.12 -7.20 -11.92
CA LEU A 112 1.96 -6.41 -11.02
C LEU A 112 3.12 -7.22 -10.45
N ARG A 113 4.26 -6.53 -10.32
CA ARG A 113 5.43 -6.97 -9.57
C ARG A 113 5.94 -5.82 -8.72
N PHE A 114 6.65 -6.15 -7.65
CA PHE A 114 7.29 -5.18 -6.76
C PHE A 114 8.73 -5.59 -6.52
N THR A 115 9.61 -4.62 -6.31
CA THR A 115 10.93 -4.90 -5.74
C THR A 115 10.81 -5.03 -4.21
N ARG A 116 11.93 -5.17 -3.53
CA ARG A 116 11.97 -5.21 -2.05
C ARG A 116 12.01 -3.84 -1.40
N PHE A 117 12.24 -2.77 -2.16
CA PHE A 117 12.59 -1.49 -1.58
C PHE A 117 11.37 -0.72 -1.08
N ALA A 118 11.60 -0.03 0.04
CA ALA A 118 10.61 0.79 0.69
C ALA A 118 10.65 2.24 0.17
N ASP A 119 9.52 2.90 0.22
CA ASP A 119 9.39 4.33 0.07
C ASP A 119 9.82 5.00 1.39
N PHE A 120 10.68 6.00 1.31
CA PHE A 120 11.16 6.76 2.47
C PHE A 120 10.69 8.24 2.44
N GLY A 121 9.67 8.54 1.66
CA GLY A 121 9.12 9.88 1.55
C GLY A 121 9.64 10.63 0.33
N TYR A 122 9.44 11.95 0.34
CA TYR A 122 9.84 12.78 -0.77
C TYR A 122 11.36 13.02 -0.75
N SER A 123 12.02 12.79 -1.87
CA SER A 123 13.42 13.14 -2.12
C SER A 123 13.53 14.09 -3.30
N LYS A 124 14.48 15.03 -3.26
CA LYS A 124 14.66 16.02 -4.33
C LYS A 124 15.62 15.55 -5.41
N THR A 125 16.61 14.77 -5.05
CA THR A 125 17.74 14.45 -5.92
C THR A 125 17.91 12.94 -6.10
N LEU A 126 18.60 12.59 -7.18
CA LEU A 126 19.04 11.23 -7.43
C LEU A 126 20.00 10.74 -6.35
N GLU A 127 20.92 11.61 -5.96
CA GLU A 127 21.97 11.33 -4.98
C GLU A 127 21.35 10.97 -3.61
N GLU A 128 20.40 11.76 -3.14
CA GLU A 128 19.64 11.48 -1.92
C GLU A 128 18.96 10.10 -1.99
N THR A 129 18.30 9.81 -3.11
CA THR A 129 17.62 8.53 -3.27
C THR A 129 18.58 7.35 -3.27
N LEU A 130 19.73 7.46 -3.95
CA LEU A 130 20.70 6.37 -4.02
C LEU A 130 21.50 6.15 -2.71
N ARG A 131 21.46 7.10 -1.76
CA ARG A 131 21.93 6.85 -0.39
C ARG A 131 21.03 5.84 0.34
N ASN A 132 19.70 5.94 0.13
CA ASN A 132 18.70 5.10 0.77
C ASN A 132 18.41 3.81 -0.01
N TRP A 133 18.48 3.84 -1.34
CA TRP A 133 18.32 2.67 -2.20
C TRP A 133 19.66 2.20 -2.74
N PRO A 134 20.26 1.12 -2.18
CA PRO A 134 21.50 0.58 -2.69
C PRO A 134 21.39 0.21 -4.16
N GLN A 135 22.00 0.99 -5.02
CA GLN A 135 21.83 0.95 -6.47
C GLN A 135 21.95 -0.45 -7.06
N GLU A 136 22.99 -1.19 -6.68
CA GLU A 136 23.25 -2.54 -7.20
C GLU A 136 22.15 -3.53 -6.81
N GLU A 137 21.58 -3.38 -5.61
CA GLU A 137 20.54 -4.29 -5.13
C GLU A 137 19.19 -4.02 -5.80
N VAL A 138 18.84 -2.75 -6.03
CA VAL A 138 17.62 -2.40 -6.80
C VAL A 138 17.73 -2.90 -8.23
N VAL A 139 18.90 -2.71 -8.86
CA VAL A 139 19.17 -3.23 -10.22
C VAL A 139 19.04 -4.75 -10.24
N ARG A 140 19.57 -5.45 -9.23
CA ARG A 140 19.44 -6.93 -9.09
C ARG A 140 17.99 -7.36 -9.05
N ASP A 141 17.15 -6.66 -8.26
CA ASP A 141 15.71 -6.96 -8.17
C ASP A 141 15.00 -6.77 -9.51
N LEU A 142 15.28 -5.65 -10.20
CA LEU A 142 14.73 -5.39 -11.54
C LEU A 142 15.22 -6.41 -12.58
N VAL A 143 16.50 -6.78 -12.55
CA VAL A 143 17.07 -7.84 -13.42
C VAL A 143 16.35 -9.17 -13.18
N ARG A 144 16.11 -9.54 -11.93
CA ARG A 144 15.35 -10.74 -11.59
C ARG A 144 13.94 -10.71 -12.20
N ILE A 145 13.24 -9.59 -12.08
CA ILE A 145 11.91 -9.43 -12.67
C ILE A 145 11.98 -9.52 -14.20
N ILE A 146 12.93 -8.84 -14.84
CA ILE A 146 13.12 -8.92 -16.30
C ILE A 146 13.37 -10.37 -16.75
N ARG A 147 14.19 -11.12 -16.03
CA ARG A 147 14.50 -12.52 -16.37
C ARG A 147 13.33 -13.46 -16.13
N GLU A 148 12.51 -13.22 -15.13
CA GLU A 148 11.29 -14.01 -14.84
C GLU A 148 10.17 -13.69 -15.85
N GLU A 149 9.90 -12.41 -16.11
CA GLU A 149 8.82 -11.96 -16.99
C GLU A 149 9.20 -12.03 -18.48
N LYS A 150 10.48 -12.03 -18.81
CA LYS A 150 11.04 -12.15 -20.18
C LYS A 150 10.42 -11.16 -21.17
N PRO A 151 10.41 -9.85 -20.90
CA PRO A 151 9.82 -8.86 -21.78
C PRO A 151 10.63 -8.71 -23.08
N HIS A 152 9.94 -8.43 -24.18
CA HIS A 152 10.57 -7.99 -25.43
C HIS A 152 10.90 -6.50 -25.36
N VAL A 153 10.03 -5.72 -24.69
CA VAL A 153 10.14 -4.28 -24.56
C VAL A 153 10.11 -3.91 -23.09
N VAL A 154 11.03 -3.05 -22.66
CA VAL A 154 11.02 -2.39 -21.35
C VAL A 154 10.64 -0.93 -21.54
N LEU A 155 9.68 -0.47 -20.79
CA LEU A 155 9.24 0.93 -20.76
C LEU A 155 9.61 1.52 -19.40
N SER A 156 10.53 2.47 -19.37
CA SER A 156 10.81 3.28 -18.19
C SER A 156 9.84 4.45 -18.13
N ARG A 157 9.12 4.61 -17.03
CA ARG A 157 8.23 5.75 -16.80
C ARG A 157 9.00 7.07 -16.78
N TRP A 158 10.29 7.02 -16.45
CA TRP A 158 11.14 8.17 -16.16
C TRP A 158 12.40 8.18 -17.03
N ARG A 159 12.98 9.37 -17.23
CA ARG A 159 14.20 9.57 -18.02
C ARG A 159 15.48 9.24 -17.26
N GLY A 160 15.44 9.31 -15.92
CA GLY A 160 16.58 9.08 -15.06
C GLY A 160 17.43 10.32 -14.81
N GLY A 161 16.82 11.49 -14.67
CA GLY A 161 17.51 12.75 -14.41
C GLY A 161 16.62 13.84 -13.81
N PRO A 162 17.14 15.06 -13.57
CA PRO A 162 16.46 16.13 -12.85
C PRO A 162 15.09 16.55 -13.42
N GLN A 163 14.87 16.34 -14.72
CA GLN A 163 13.58 16.61 -15.37
C GLN A 163 12.44 15.73 -14.88
N ASP A 164 12.74 14.64 -14.16
CA ASP A 164 11.75 13.76 -13.55
C ASP A 164 11.25 14.28 -12.19
N GLY A 165 11.85 15.34 -11.66
CA GLY A 165 11.47 16.00 -10.41
C GLY A 165 11.89 15.23 -9.19
N HIS A 166 11.00 14.41 -8.62
CA HIS A 166 11.25 13.58 -7.43
C HIS A 166 12.47 12.66 -7.59
N GLY A 167 13.35 12.57 -6.60
CA GLY A 167 14.55 11.74 -6.66
C GLY A 167 14.27 10.27 -6.91
N HIS A 168 13.19 9.70 -6.33
CA HIS A 168 12.74 8.33 -6.63
C HIS A 168 12.43 8.13 -8.12
N HIS A 169 11.85 9.13 -8.78
CA HIS A 169 11.57 9.08 -10.22
C HIS A 169 12.86 9.07 -11.02
N GLN A 170 13.82 9.95 -10.66
CA GLN A 170 15.13 10.00 -11.28
C GLN A 170 15.86 8.64 -11.12
N ALA A 171 15.85 8.09 -9.90
CA ALA A 171 16.43 6.78 -9.62
C ALA A 171 15.75 5.66 -10.41
N ALA A 172 14.42 5.61 -10.43
CA ALA A 172 13.69 4.59 -11.18
C ALA A 172 14.05 4.59 -12.67
N GLY A 173 14.18 5.77 -13.28
CA GLY A 173 14.61 5.91 -14.68
C GLY A 173 16.03 5.42 -14.91
N LEU A 174 16.99 5.81 -14.07
CA LEU A 174 18.39 5.36 -14.14
C LEU A 174 18.50 3.84 -13.95
N LEU A 175 17.86 3.32 -12.89
CA LEU A 175 17.94 1.91 -12.50
C LEU A 175 17.27 0.98 -13.52
N ALA A 176 16.19 1.43 -14.19
CA ALA A 176 15.56 0.71 -15.29
C ALA A 176 16.52 0.53 -16.48
N LYS A 177 17.28 1.58 -16.85
CA LYS A 177 18.30 1.53 -17.91
C LYS A 177 19.43 0.56 -17.57
N GLN A 178 19.89 0.60 -16.33
CA GLN A 178 20.96 -0.29 -15.85
C GLN A 178 20.48 -1.75 -15.81
N ALA A 179 19.25 -1.99 -15.35
CA ALA A 179 18.67 -3.33 -15.32
C ALA A 179 18.46 -3.91 -16.73
N TYR A 180 17.99 -3.09 -17.69
CA TYR A 180 17.91 -3.49 -19.09
C TYR A 180 19.26 -3.94 -19.64
N ALA A 181 20.32 -3.16 -19.39
CA ALA A 181 21.67 -3.47 -19.84
C ALA A 181 22.23 -4.74 -19.19
N ALA A 182 21.95 -4.96 -17.91
CA ALA A 182 22.49 -6.09 -17.13
C ALA A 182 21.72 -7.40 -17.34
N ALA A 183 20.43 -7.36 -17.65
CA ALA A 183 19.56 -8.56 -17.65
C ALA A 183 19.97 -9.62 -18.68
N GLY A 184 20.57 -9.20 -19.80
CA GLY A 184 21.09 -10.09 -20.84
C GLY A 184 22.46 -10.70 -20.56
N ASP A 185 23.17 -10.20 -19.55
CA ASP A 185 24.50 -10.69 -19.21
C ASP A 185 24.43 -11.80 -18.14
N PRO A 186 24.79 -13.05 -18.46
CA PRO A 186 24.72 -14.16 -17.50
C PRO A 186 25.73 -14.04 -16.36
N GLN A 187 26.76 -13.19 -16.49
CA GLN A 187 27.74 -12.94 -15.44
C GLN A 187 27.27 -11.90 -14.41
N LYS A 188 26.32 -11.06 -14.82
CA LYS A 188 25.70 -10.09 -13.92
C LYS A 188 24.54 -10.76 -13.15
N PHE A 189 24.57 -10.67 -11.84
CA PHE A 189 23.52 -11.22 -10.97
C PHE A 189 23.14 -12.68 -11.31
N PRO A 190 24.07 -13.65 -11.22
CA PRO A 190 23.82 -15.05 -11.58
C PRO A 190 22.73 -15.71 -10.71
N ASP A 191 22.48 -15.18 -9.52
CA ASP A 191 21.42 -15.57 -8.59
C ASP A 191 20.03 -15.04 -8.96
N ALA A 192 19.94 -14.11 -9.89
CA ALA A 192 18.68 -13.51 -10.36
C ALA A 192 17.97 -14.32 -11.48
N GLY A 193 18.39 -15.57 -11.72
CA GLY A 193 17.82 -16.46 -12.73
C GLY A 193 18.52 -16.41 -14.08
N PRO A 194 18.09 -17.24 -15.06
CA PRO A 194 18.68 -17.31 -16.39
C PRO A 194 18.64 -15.98 -17.13
N ALA A 195 19.73 -15.61 -17.79
CA ALA A 195 19.82 -14.36 -18.53
C ALA A 195 18.71 -14.24 -19.60
N TRP A 196 18.15 -13.04 -19.70
CA TRP A 196 17.18 -12.64 -20.69
C TRP A 196 17.51 -11.26 -21.21
N LYS A 197 17.65 -11.09 -22.53
CA LYS A 197 17.94 -9.82 -23.17
C LYS A 197 16.66 -9.22 -23.75
N PRO A 198 16.08 -8.17 -23.16
CA PRO A 198 15.02 -7.41 -23.79
C PRO A 198 15.52 -6.75 -25.09
N LEU A 199 14.65 -6.57 -26.08
CA LEU A 199 15.04 -6.09 -27.40
C LEU A 199 15.02 -4.58 -27.53
N LYS A 200 14.16 -3.89 -26.77
CA LYS A 200 14.06 -2.43 -26.78
C LYS A 200 13.84 -1.86 -25.37
N LEU A 201 14.37 -0.67 -25.18
CA LEU A 201 14.12 0.16 -24.01
C LEU A 201 13.62 1.53 -24.47
N TYR A 202 12.50 1.96 -23.93
CA TYR A 202 11.98 3.33 -24.10
C TYR A 202 11.86 4.03 -22.77
N SER A 203 11.99 5.37 -22.81
CA SER A 203 11.61 6.25 -21.71
C SER A 203 10.41 7.12 -22.07
N ASP A 204 9.58 7.39 -21.08
CA ASP A 204 8.43 8.30 -21.11
C ASP A 204 8.76 9.61 -20.35
N ASN A 205 7.75 10.31 -19.85
CA ASN A 205 7.82 11.63 -19.22
C ASN A 205 8.33 12.71 -20.17
N ARG A 206 7.84 12.68 -21.42
CA ARG A 206 8.21 13.62 -22.49
C ARG A 206 7.02 14.43 -22.97
N ARG A 207 7.32 15.60 -23.53
CA ARG A 207 6.35 16.48 -24.16
C ARG A 207 6.56 16.50 -25.68
N GLU A 208 5.66 17.14 -26.39
CA GLU A 208 5.72 17.28 -27.84
C GLU A 208 6.99 18.00 -28.33
N ASP A 209 7.49 18.95 -27.54
CA ASP A 209 8.69 19.73 -27.82
C ASP A 209 10.01 19.05 -27.39
N ASP A 210 9.94 17.92 -26.70
CA ASP A 210 11.11 17.08 -26.40
C ASP A 210 11.49 16.20 -27.61
N GLU A 211 12.68 15.62 -27.58
CA GLU A 211 13.02 14.52 -28.48
C GLU A 211 12.19 13.29 -28.18
N TRP A 212 11.56 12.72 -29.20
CA TRP A 212 10.78 11.48 -29.10
C TRP A 212 10.95 10.62 -30.36
N THR A 213 10.75 9.32 -30.20
CA THR A 213 10.83 8.33 -31.29
C THR A 213 9.45 7.81 -31.67
N LEU A 214 8.58 7.63 -30.70
CA LEU A 214 7.26 7.00 -30.86
C LEU A 214 6.21 7.84 -30.14
N THR A 215 5.03 7.95 -30.74
CA THR A 215 3.83 8.49 -30.06
C THR A 215 2.77 7.40 -29.93
N VAL A 216 2.06 7.42 -28.79
CA VAL A 216 0.91 6.55 -28.55
C VAL A 216 -0.30 7.42 -28.25
N ASP A 217 -1.37 7.30 -29.03
CA ASP A 217 -2.65 7.92 -28.75
C ASP A 217 -3.60 6.91 -28.06
N SER A 218 -3.73 6.99 -26.74
CA SER A 218 -4.69 6.20 -25.96
C SER A 218 -6.13 6.73 -26.03
N GLY A 219 -6.35 7.87 -26.73
CA GLY A 219 -7.67 8.43 -27.01
C GLY A 219 -8.46 7.66 -28.08
N VAL A 220 -7.90 6.63 -28.68
CA VAL A 220 -8.58 5.75 -29.64
C VAL A 220 -9.70 4.97 -28.98
N TYR A 221 -10.87 4.93 -29.62
CA TYR A 221 -12.04 4.19 -29.16
C TYR A 221 -11.91 2.69 -29.41
N ASP A 222 -12.18 1.89 -28.38
CA ASP A 222 -12.28 0.42 -28.48
C ASP A 222 -13.77 0.01 -28.38
N PRO A 223 -14.34 -0.61 -29.43
CA PRO A 223 -15.73 -1.04 -29.41
C PRO A 223 -16.04 -2.16 -28.40
N LEU A 224 -15.04 -2.96 -27.99
CA LEU A 224 -15.22 -3.96 -26.94
C LEU A 224 -15.34 -3.33 -25.55
N LEU A 225 -14.59 -2.27 -25.31
CA LEU A 225 -14.63 -1.54 -24.04
C LEU A 225 -15.78 -0.51 -24.01
N GLY A 226 -16.33 -0.12 -25.18
CA GLY A 226 -17.32 0.94 -25.32
C GLY A 226 -16.82 2.34 -24.94
N ARG A 227 -15.51 2.53 -24.93
CA ARG A 227 -14.80 3.76 -24.54
C ARG A 227 -13.41 3.84 -25.12
N THR A 228 -12.72 4.99 -24.99
CA THR A 228 -11.31 5.07 -25.36
C THR A 228 -10.44 4.34 -24.34
N TYR A 229 -9.21 3.96 -24.74
CA TYR A 229 -8.26 3.35 -23.81
C TYR A 229 -7.93 4.30 -22.65
N ALA A 230 -7.77 5.60 -22.92
CA ALA A 230 -7.57 6.61 -21.88
C ALA A 230 -8.74 6.69 -20.88
N GLN A 231 -9.99 6.56 -21.35
CA GLN A 231 -11.15 6.52 -20.47
C GLN A 231 -11.20 5.23 -19.63
N ALA A 232 -10.87 4.09 -20.21
CA ALA A 232 -10.77 2.82 -19.47
C ALA A 232 -9.66 2.87 -18.43
N ALA A 233 -8.50 3.40 -18.80
CA ALA A 233 -7.37 3.62 -17.92
C ALA A 233 -7.72 4.52 -16.73
N ARG A 234 -8.45 5.63 -16.99
CA ARG A 234 -8.86 6.55 -15.92
C ARG A 234 -9.77 5.88 -14.89
N LEU A 235 -10.59 4.92 -15.28
CA LEU A 235 -11.38 4.13 -14.33
C LEU A 235 -10.50 3.29 -13.40
N GLY A 236 -9.39 2.76 -13.93
CA GLY A 236 -8.37 2.08 -13.11
C GLY A 236 -7.67 3.05 -12.16
N MET A 237 -7.17 4.19 -12.67
CA MET A 237 -6.52 5.23 -11.86
C MET A 237 -7.37 5.71 -10.68
N ARG A 238 -8.69 5.69 -10.80
CA ARG A 238 -9.60 6.03 -9.70
C ARG A 238 -9.49 5.11 -8.49
N ALA A 239 -8.85 3.96 -8.62
CA ALA A 239 -8.58 3.09 -7.49
C ALA A 239 -7.55 3.68 -6.52
N HIS A 240 -6.62 4.53 -6.98
CA HIS A 240 -5.61 5.21 -6.15
C HIS A 240 -6.21 6.35 -5.31
N ARG A 241 -7.19 6.03 -4.47
CA ARG A 241 -7.94 7.00 -3.67
C ARG A 241 -7.10 7.63 -2.57
N SER A 242 -6.22 6.85 -1.96
CA SER A 242 -5.29 7.35 -0.94
C SER A 242 -4.44 8.51 -1.48
N GLN A 243 -4.19 8.54 -2.79
CA GLN A 243 -3.41 9.56 -3.49
C GLN A 243 -4.26 10.64 -4.17
N GLY A 244 -5.58 10.62 -3.98
CA GLY A 244 -6.47 11.63 -4.56
C GLY A 244 -6.77 11.48 -6.05
N ALA A 245 -6.33 10.40 -6.70
CA ALA A 245 -6.55 10.18 -8.13
C ALA A 245 -8.02 9.87 -8.51
N GLY A 246 -8.89 9.69 -7.51
CA GLY A 246 -10.30 9.31 -7.70
C GLY A 246 -11.20 10.33 -8.38
N SER A 247 -10.85 11.61 -8.35
CA SER A 247 -11.70 12.72 -8.79
C SER A 247 -11.59 13.08 -10.28
N ALA A 248 -10.49 12.73 -10.92
CA ALA A 248 -10.23 13.17 -12.30
C ALA A 248 -11.07 12.40 -13.34
N ILE A 249 -11.60 13.12 -14.30
CA ILE A 249 -12.41 12.59 -15.41
C ILE A 249 -11.59 12.68 -16.70
N GLN A 250 -11.56 11.58 -17.45
CA GLN A 250 -11.01 11.58 -18.80
C GLN A 250 -12.10 11.87 -19.81
N ARG A 251 -11.95 12.97 -20.56
CA ARG A 251 -12.84 13.32 -21.68
C ARG A 251 -12.47 12.50 -22.91
N PRO A 252 -13.45 12.22 -23.82
CA PRO A 252 -13.13 11.68 -25.13
C PRO A 252 -12.23 12.64 -25.91
N GLY A 253 -11.38 12.11 -26.78
CA GLY A 253 -10.43 12.84 -27.61
C GLY A 253 -9.04 12.27 -27.54
N ALA A 254 -8.12 12.84 -28.31
CA ALA A 254 -6.73 12.43 -28.35
C ALA A 254 -6.09 12.51 -26.95
N SER A 255 -5.31 11.49 -26.63
CA SER A 255 -4.53 11.40 -25.38
C SER A 255 -3.17 10.81 -25.73
N VAL A 256 -2.32 11.71 -26.26
CA VAL A 256 -1.02 11.36 -26.85
C VAL A 256 0.07 11.34 -25.78
N ARG A 257 0.89 10.30 -25.82
CA ARG A 257 2.13 10.14 -25.07
C ARG A 257 3.30 10.03 -26.00
N TYR A 258 4.45 10.51 -25.54
CA TYR A 258 5.69 10.60 -26.30
C TYR A 258 6.76 9.74 -25.63
N TYR A 259 7.36 8.84 -26.43
CA TYR A 259 8.39 7.90 -25.99
C TYR A 259 9.68 8.09 -26.77
N PHE A 260 10.80 7.93 -26.10
CA PHE A 260 12.11 7.96 -26.73
C PHE A 260 12.77 6.58 -26.64
N LEU A 261 13.29 6.10 -27.78
CA LEU A 261 14.02 4.84 -27.84
C LEU A 261 15.43 5.01 -27.27
N GLU A 262 15.63 4.59 -26.04
CA GLU A 262 16.90 4.72 -25.31
C GLU A 262 17.93 3.68 -25.78
N ALA A 263 17.48 2.45 -26.08
CA ALA A 263 18.33 1.37 -26.56
C ALA A 263 17.53 0.35 -27.38
N SER A 264 18.20 -0.29 -28.35
CA SER A 264 17.59 -1.29 -29.22
C SER A 264 18.61 -2.32 -29.69
N GLU A 265 18.30 -3.61 -29.59
CA GLU A 265 19.06 -4.72 -30.15
C GLU A 265 18.70 -4.98 -31.62
N VAL A 266 17.62 -4.38 -32.12
CA VAL A 266 17.13 -4.51 -33.50
C VAL A 266 17.40 -3.25 -34.33
N GLY A 267 18.33 -2.42 -33.86
CA GLY A 267 18.75 -1.17 -34.48
C GLY A 267 17.95 0.05 -34.01
N MET A 268 18.62 1.19 -33.94
CA MET A 268 18.03 2.48 -33.60
C MET A 268 17.21 3.04 -34.78
N ALA A 269 16.21 3.84 -34.48
CA ALA A 269 15.39 4.56 -35.45
C ALA A 269 15.03 5.93 -34.92
N ASP A 270 14.98 6.92 -35.80
CA ASP A 270 14.55 8.29 -35.45
C ASP A 270 13.04 8.36 -35.22
N ARG A 271 12.27 7.51 -35.90
CA ARG A 271 10.81 7.41 -35.76
C ARG A 271 10.36 5.97 -35.89
N GLU A 272 9.41 5.60 -35.03
CA GLU A 272 8.73 4.32 -35.04
C GLU A 272 7.21 4.50 -34.98
N THR A 273 6.46 3.52 -35.40
CA THR A 273 4.99 3.49 -35.44
C THR A 273 4.41 2.63 -34.32
N SER A 274 5.23 1.73 -33.77
CA SER A 274 4.88 0.81 -32.70
C SER A 274 6.10 0.45 -31.85
N PHE A 275 5.89 0.15 -30.58
CA PHE A 275 6.93 -0.47 -29.74
C PHE A 275 7.49 -1.75 -30.32
N PHE A 276 6.72 -2.40 -31.18
CA PHE A 276 7.01 -3.73 -31.75
C PHE A 276 7.63 -3.68 -33.15
N ASP A 277 7.89 -2.49 -33.69
CA ASP A 277 8.54 -2.36 -34.99
C ASP A 277 9.87 -3.14 -35.01
N ARG A 278 10.09 -3.92 -36.06
CA ARG A 278 11.30 -4.72 -36.27
C ARG A 278 11.53 -5.84 -35.22
N LEU A 279 10.55 -6.12 -34.33
CA LEU A 279 10.65 -7.29 -33.46
C LEU A 279 10.20 -8.54 -34.21
N ASP A 280 11.10 -9.52 -34.28
CA ASP A 280 10.86 -10.82 -34.85
C ASP A 280 10.41 -11.80 -33.75
N ALA A 281 9.20 -11.56 -33.22
CA ALA A 281 8.60 -12.43 -32.21
C ALA A 281 7.37 -13.11 -32.78
N GLU A 282 7.48 -14.40 -33.00
CA GLU A 282 6.42 -15.21 -33.60
C GLU A 282 5.94 -16.30 -32.64
N LEU A 283 4.67 -16.62 -32.76
CA LEU A 283 4.10 -17.81 -32.15
C LEU A 283 4.31 -19.02 -33.11
N PRO A 284 4.44 -20.23 -32.57
CA PRO A 284 4.46 -21.41 -33.41
C PRO A 284 3.29 -21.46 -34.41
N ASN A 285 3.51 -21.81 -35.67
CA ASN A 285 2.50 -21.79 -36.74
C ASN A 285 1.20 -22.51 -36.35
N ALA A 286 1.28 -23.64 -35.63
CA ALA A 286 0.11 -24.38 -35.20
C ALA A 286 -0.72 -23.61 -34.15
N VAL A 287 -0.08 -22.79 -33.30
CA VAL A 287 -0.74 -21.91 -32.31
C VAL A 287 -1.41 -20.74 -33.03
N SER A 288 -0.67 -20.03 -33.90
CA SER A 288 -1.18 -18.90 -34.68
C SER A 288 -2.36 -19.29 -35.58
N ALA A 289 -2.28 -20.43 -36.26
CA ALA A 289 -3.36 -20.95 -37.11
C ALA A 289 -4.62 -21.26 -36.29
N ALA A 290 -4.47 -21.87 -35.10
CA ALA A 290 -5.60 -22.16 -34.24
C ALA A 290 -6.29 -20.90 -33.72
N VAL A 291 -5.51 -19.85 -33.39
CA VAL A 291 -6.07 -18.54 -32.97
C VAL A 291 -6.82 -17.90 -34.15
N ALA A 292 -6.23 -17.89 -35.36
CA ALA A 292 -6.87 -17.33 -36.53
C ALA A 292 -8.18 -18.06 -36.88
N ASP A 293 -8.20 -19.40 -36.77
CA ASP A 293 -9.40 -20.21 -36.96
C ASP A 293 -10.48 -19.86 -35.90
N ALA A 294 -10.11 -19.71 -34.65
CA ALA A 294 -11.04 -19.34 -33.60
C ALA A 294 -11.60 -17.93 -33.81
N GLU A 295 -10.77 -16.97 -34.23
CA GLU A 295 -11.20 -15.62 -34.57
C GLU A 295 -12.14 -15.57 -35.78
N ALA A 296 -11.90 -16.40 -36.81
CA ALA A 296 -12.72 -16.44 -38.01
C ALA A 296 -14.16 -16.92 -37.75
N VAL A 297 -14.37 -17.74 -36.71
CA VAL A 297 -15.70 -18.25 -36.32
C VAL A 297 -16.27 -17.55 -35.09
N TYR A 298 -15.58 -16.57 -34.53
CA TYR A 298 -16.03 -15.86 -33.36
C TYR A 298 -17.37 -15.16 -33.61
N ALA A 299 -18.34 -15.44 -32.76
CA ALA A 299 -19.65 -14.80 -32.76
C ALA A 299 -20.09 -14.52 -31.31
N VAL A 300 -20.62 -13.35 -31.07
CA VAL A 300 -21.05 -12.90 -29.70
C VAL A 300 -22.18 -13.79 -29.16
N ASP A 301 -23.05 -14.23 -30.02
CA ASP A 301 -24.22 -15.08 -29.71
C ASP A 301 -23.96 -16.59 -29.83
N ALA A 302 -22.78 -17.01 -30.29
CA ALA A 302 -22.38 -18.40 -30.43
C ALA A 302 -20.86 -18.57 -30.17
N PRO A 303 -20.35 -18.20 -28.98
CA PRO A 303 -18.93 -18.23 -28.67
C PRO A 303 -18.35 -19.64 -28.69
N GLU A 304 -19.17 -20.66 -28.45
CA GLU A 304 -18.79 -22.08 -28.46
C GLU A 304 -18.31 -22.58 -29.83
N LYS A 305 -18.63 -21.91 -30.93
CA LYS A 305 -18.13 -22.26 -32.26
C LYS A 305 -16.61 -22.20 -32.37
N GLY A 306 -15.96 -21.42 -31.54
CA GLY A 306 -14.50 -21.34 -31.48
C GLY A 306 -13.83 -22.49 -30.74
N VAL A 307 -14.58 -23.29 -29.96
CA VAL A 307 -14.00 -24.31 -29.07
C VAL A 307 -13.14 -25.34 -29.77
N PRO A 308 -13.54 -25.91 -30.94
CA PRO A 308 -12.67 -26.87 -31.62
C PRO A 308 -11.31 -26.30 -32.06
N ALA A 309 -11.28 -25.03 -32.47
CA ALA A 309 -10.05 -24.34 -32.83
C ALA A 309 -9.20 -24.05 -31.58
N LEU A 310 -9.82 -23.56 -30.50
CA LEU A 310 -9.15 -23.32 -29.23
C LEU A 310 -8.55 -24.59 -28.63
N ALA A 311 -9.23 -25.73 -28.71
CA ALA A 311 -8.71 -27.01 -28.24
C ALA A 311 -7.48 -27.47 -29.07
N ARG A 312 -7.47 -27.26 -30.41
CA ARG A 312 -6.26 -27.48 -31.21
C ARG A 312 -5.12 -26.58 -30.81
N GLY A 313 -5.41 -25.30 -30.52
CA GLY A 313 -4.44 -24.33 -30.00
C GLY A 313 -3.87 -24.71 -28.64
N LEU A 314 -4.70 -25.18 -27.72
CA LEU A 314 -4.29 -25.71 -26.43
C LEU A 314 -3.30 -26.88 -26.58
N LYS A 315 -3.63 -27.85 -27.45
CA LYS A 315 -2.75 -28.98 -27.77
C LYS A 315 -1.42 -28.51 -28.34
N ALA A 316 -1.44 -27.54 -29.25
CA ALA A 316 -0.23 -27.01 -29.88
C ALA A 316 0.63 -26.23 -28.89
N ALA A 317 0.02 -25.40 -28.01
CA ALA A 317 0.73 -24.65 -26.98
C ALA A 317 1.43 -25.60 -26.00
N ARG A 318 0.75 -26.64 -25.53
CA ARG A 318 1.32 -27.67 -24.64
C ARG A 318 2.47 -28.42 -25.31
N ALA A 319 2.30 -28.82 -26.56
CA ALA A 319 3.36 -29.50 -27.32
C ALA A 319 4.60 -28.62 -27.51
N ALA A 320 4.44 -27.30 -27.53
CA ALA A 320 5.51 -26.32 -27.65
C ALA A 320 6.09 -25.89 -26.29
N GLY A 321 5.59 -26.38 -25.15
CA GLY A 321 6.01 -25.98 -23.81
C GLY A 321 5.65 -24.53 -23.45
N LEU A 322 4.58 -24.00 -24.02
CA LEU A 322 4.10 -22.63 -23.82
C LEU A 322 2.99 -22.61 -22.76
N ASP A 323 3.36 -22.83 -21.51
CA ASP A 323 2.41 -23.00 -20.40
C ASP A 323 1.50 -21.77 -20.20
N ASP A 324 2.05 -20.55 -20.31
CA ASP A 324 1.25 -19.31 -20.23
C ASP A 324 0.20 -19.22 -21.35
N ARG A 325 0.53 -19.69 -22.55
CA ARG A 325 -0.40 -19.75 -23.69
C ARG A 325 -1.42 -20.86 -23.52
N ALA A 326 -1.01 -22.03 -23.02
CA ALA A 326 -1.93 -23.10 -22.69
C ALA A 326 -3.00 -22.63 -21.69
N ALA A 327 -2.60 -21.94 -20.64
CA ALA A 327 -3.53 -21.35 -19.66
C ALA A 327 -4.50 -20.32 -20.30
N LEU A 328 -4.03 -19.52 -21.27
CA LEU A 328 -4.91 -18.61 -22.01
C LEU A 328 -5.92 -19.35 -22.90
N PHE A 329 -5.54 -20.47 -23.54
CA PHE A 329 -6.47 -21.30 -24.28
C PHE A 329 -7.50 -21.95 -23.37
N GLU A 330 -7.10 -22.48 -22.22
CA GLU A 330 -8.03 -23.02 -21.21
C GLU A 330 -9.04 -21.95 -20.77
N ARG A 331 -8.57 -20.73 -20.49
CA ARG A 331 -9.43 -19.58 -20.18
C ARG A 331 -10.40 -19.26 -21.34
N ALA A 332 -9.91 -19.22 -22.58
CA ALA A 332 -10.75 -18.96 -23.73
C ALA A 332 -11.84 -20.02 -23.92
N ILE A 333 -11.50 -21.30 -23.72
CA ILE A 333 -12.47 -22.40 -23.78
C ILE A 333 -13.50 -22.25 -22.66
N ALA A 334 -13.07 -21.96 -21.44
CA ALA A 334 -13.97 -21.73 -20.30
C ALA A 334 -14.92 -20.56 -20.56
N GLN A 335 -14.43 -19.44 -21.09
CA GLN A 335 -15.25 -18.27 -21.45
C GLN A 335 -16.24 -18.60 -22.58
N ALA A 336 -15.82 -19.36 -23.60
CA ALA A 336 -16.64 -19.77 -24.73
C ALA A 336 -17.79 -20.69 -24.28
N LEU A 337 -17.56 -21.55 -23.31
CA LEU A 337 -18.53 -22.49 -22.76
C LEU A 337 -19.30 -21.97 -21.55
N GLY A 338 -18.99 -20.76 -21.07
CA GLY A 338 -19.62 -20.18 -19.86
C GLY A 338 -19.31 -20.97 -18.59
N LEU A 339 -18.12 -21.60 -18.50
CA LEU A 339 -17.72 -22.40 -17.35
C LEU A 339 -17.18 -21.51 -16.24
N GLU A 340 -17.69 -21.72 -15.04
CA GLU A 340 -17.23 -21.07 -13.82
C GLU A 340 -17.13 -22.12 -12.70
N LEU A 341 -15.99 -22.18 -12.04
CA LEU A 341 -15.79 -23.03 -10.87
C LEU A 341 -15.94 -22.17 -9.64
N GLU A 342 -16.86 -22.55 -8.75
CA GLU A 342 -17.02 -21.97 -7.42
C GLU A 342 -16.45 -22.93 -6.38
N PHE A 343 -15.79 -22.38 -5.35
CA PHE A 343 -15.35 -23.15 -4.20
C PHE A 343 -15.59 -22.33 -2.93
N LEU A 344 -16.63 -22.69 -2.17
CA LEU A 344 -17.18 -21.86 -1.10
C LEU A 344 -17.17 -22.60 0.24
N VAL A 345 -16.84 -21.87 1.31
CA VAL A 345 -17.02 -22.33 2.70
C VAL A 345 -18.52 -22.45 2.98
N GLU A 346 -18.93 -23.57 3.56
CA GLU A 346 -20.30 -23.76 4.03
C GLU A 346 -20.53 -23.04 5.38
N PRO A 347 -21.75 -22.56 5.64
CA PRO A 347 -22.10 -22.03 6.96
C PRO A 347 -21.97 -23.08 8.06
N ASP A 348 -21.47 -22.69 9.25
CA ASP A 348 -21.36 -23.59 10.40
C ASP A 348 -22.74 -24.17 10.83
N GLU A 349 -23.82 -23.40 10.60
CA GLU A 349 -25.18 -23.83 10.80
C GLU A 349 -25.93 -23.91 9.48
N PRO A 350 -26.69 -25.03 9.23
CA PRO A 350 -27.47 -25.15 8.01
C PRO A 350 -28.49 -24.01 7.85
N LEU A 351 -28.55 -23.45 6.68
CA LEU A 351 -29.57 -22.45 6.36
C LEU A 351 -30.93 -23.12 6.28
N THR A 352 -31.81 -22.87 7.26
CA THR A 352 -33.13 -23.49 7.36
C THR A 352 -34.25 -22.49 7.07
N GLY A 353 -35.40 -23.01 6.61
CA GLY A 353 -36.61 -22.26 6.39
C GLY A 353 -36.95 -22.00 4.91
N ARG A 354 -38.20 -21.65 4.64
CA ARG A 354 -38.78 -21.50 3.28
C ARG A 354 -38.05 -20.51 2.40
N PHE A 355 -37.36 -19.53 2.99
CA PHE A 355 -36.63 -18.46 2.28
C PHE A 355 -35.14 -18.49 2.55
N SER A 356 -34.58 -19.61 2.96
CA SER A 356 -33.14 -19.73 3.25
C SER A 356 -32.26 -19.34 2.06
N SER A 357 -32.65 -19.73 0.85
CA SER A 357 -31.93 -19.40 -0.41
C SER A 357 -31.90 -17.92 -0.77
N PHE A 358 -32.75 -17.10 -0.15
CA PHE A 358 -32.82 -15.65 -0.39
C PHE A 358 -32.23 -14.83 0.75
N ARG A 359 -31.77 -15.46 1.82
CA ARG A 359 -31.16 -14.76 2.97
C ARG A 359 -29.68 -14.67 2.79
N PRO A 360 -29.10 -13.44 2.85
CA PRO A 360 -27.65 -13.31 2.91
C PRO A 360 -27.11 -14.02 4.17
N TYR A 361 -25.99 -14.67 4.03
CA TYR A 361 -25.34 -15.39 5.13
C TYR A 361 -23.83 -15.11 5.15
N GLU A 362 -23.25 -15.28 6.32
CA GLU A 362 -21.83 -15.20 6.52
C GLU A 362 -21.27 -16.58 6.82
N THR A 363 -20.05 -16.81 6.42
CA THR A 363 -19.32 -18.05 6.73
C THR A 363 -18.05 -17.70 7.49
N VAL A 364 -17.35 -18.73 7.94
CA VAL A 364 -16.02 -18.56 8.51
C VAL A 364 -15.12 -17.86 7.51
N ALA A 365 -14.69 -16.66 7.85
CA ALA A 365 -13.83 -15.85 6.99
C ALA A 365 -12.34 -16.07 7.23
N THR A 366 -12.00 -16.60 8.42
CA THR A 366 -10.63 -16.91 8.83
C THR A 366 -10.58 -18.30 9.45
N ALA A 367 -9.82 -19.17 8.83
CA ALA A 367 -9.48 -20.45 9.41
C ALA A 367 -8.36 -20.27 10.43
N THR A 368 -8.55 -20.88 11.62
CA THR A 368 -7.49 -20.90 12.64
C THR A 368 -6.78 -22.26 12.63
N PRO A 369 -5.54 -22.36 13.12
CA PRO A 369 -4.85 -23.64 13.25
C PRO A 369 -5.70 -24.73 13.90
N GLY A 370 -5.71 -25.91 13.29
CA GLY A 370 -6.49 -27.05 13.75
C GLY A 370 -8.00 -27.00 13.47
N ARG A 371 -8.54 -25.87 12.97
CA ARG A 371 -9.97 -25.74 12.67
C ARG A 371 -10.39 -26.64 11.51
N THR A 372 -11.54 -27.29 11.69
CA THR A 372 -12.24 -28.02 10.63
C THR A 372 -13.38 -27.14 10.09
N LEU A 373 -13.57 -27.14 8.78
CA LEU A 373 -14.67 -26.49 8.08
C LEU A 373 -15.16 -27.34 6.93
N GLU A 374 -16.39 -27.16 6.51
CA GLU A 374 -16.93 -27.78 5.31
C GLU A 374 -16.95 -26.77 4.16
N ALA A 375 -16.77 -27.27 2.95
CA ALA A 375 -16.75 -26.46 1.73
C ALA A 375 -17.38 -27.22 0.59
N THR A 376 -17.90 -26.49 -0.39
CA THR A 376 -18.49 -27.06 -1.60
C THR A 376 -17.82 -26.46 -2.83
N ALA A 377 -17.34 -27.33 -3.73
CA ALA A 377 -16.88 -26.95 -5.05
C ALA A 377 -17.94 -27.32 -6.09
N ARG A 378 -18.30 -26.39 -6.98
CA ARG A 378 -19.32 -26.58 -8.00
C ARG A 378 -18.87 -25.99 -9.34
N ILE A 379 -19.21 -26.71 -10.39
CA ILE A 379 -19.08 -26.29 -11.78
C ILE A 379 -20.30 -26.78 -12.55
N GLY A 380 -20.81 -26.04 -13.49
CA GLY A 380 -22.01 -26.36 -14.26
C GLY A 380 -21.85 -27.53 -15.27
N ARG A 381 -21.03 -28.54 -14.93
CA ARG A 381 -20.74 -29.69 -15.78
C ARG A 381 -20.64 -30.96 -14.92
N GLU A 382 -21.41 -32.00 -15.30
CA GLU A 382 -21.43 -33.28 -14.61
C GLU A 382 -20.22 -34.16 -14.89
N ASP A 383 -19.54 -33.94 -16.03
CA ASP A 383 -18.35 -34.66 -16.47
C ASP A 383 -17.04 -34.10 -15.92
N ALA A 384 -17.08 -33.09 -15.05
CA ALA A 384 -15.92 -32.51 -14.44
C ALA A 384 -15.38 -33.35 -13.28
N THR A 385 -14.06 -33.53 -13.24
CA THR A 385 -13.35 -34.05 -12.09
C THR A 385 -12.85 -32.88 -11.25
N ILE A 386 -13.22 -32.81 -9.97
CA ILE A 386 -12.78 -31.73 -9.07
C ILE A 386 -11.80 -32.28 -8.03
N GLU A 387 -10.64 -31.66 -7.91
CA GLU A 387 -9.62 -31.94 -6.92
C GLU A 387 -9.40 -30.69 -6.04
N VAL A 388 -9.27 -30.89 -4.74
CA VAL A 388 -8.93 -29.83 -3.80
C VAL A 388 -7.46 -29.97 -3.42
N SER A 389 -6.74 -28.87 -3.53
CA SER A 389 -5.32 -28.77 -3.20
C SER A 389 -5.06 -27.63 -2.20
N SER A 390 -3.93 -27.67 -1.53
CA SER A 390 -3.56 -26.66 -0.54
C SER A 390 -2.04 -26.45 -0.52
N HIS A 391 -1.63 -25.28 -0.02
CA HIS A 391 -0.31 -25.14 0.56
C HIS A 391 -0.34 -25.68 2.02
N ASP A 392 0.79 -25.97 2.61
CA ASP A 392 0.96 -26.28 4.04
C ASP A 392 0.29 -27.58 4.55
N GLY A 393 -0.21 -28.46 3.66
CA GLY A 393 -0.64 -29.80 4.06
C GLY A 393 -1.98 -29.84 4.82
N TRP A 394 -2.97 -29.07 4.37
CA TRP A 394 -4.34 -29.22 4.85
C TRP A 394 -4.85 -30.65 4.65
N GLN A 395 -5.56 -31.16 5.62
CA GLN A 395 -6.27 -32.43 5.47
C GLN A 395 -7.56 -32.19 4.69
N VAL A 396 -7.75 -32.97 3.61
CA VAL A 396 -8.89 -32.86 2.70
C VAL A 396 -9.59 -34.20 2.66
N GLU A 397 -10.85 -34.24 3.09
CA GLU A 397 -11.73 -35.40 3.00
C GLU A 397 -12.87 -35.09 2.04
N SER A 398 -13.06 -35.91 1.00
CA SER A 398 -14.23 -35.80 0.12
C SER A 398 -15.45 -36.42 0.77
N LEU A 399 -16.54 -35.67 0.86
CA LEU A 399 -17.84 -36.10 1.36
C LEU A 399 -18.82 -36.54 0.26
N GLY A 400 -18.37 -36.50 -1.01
CA GLY A 400 -19.21 -36.72 -2.18
C GLY A 400 -19.95 -35.46 -2.65
N GLU A 401 -20.44 -35.50 -3.88
CA GLU A 401 -21.26 -34.43 -4.51
C GLU A 401 -20.60 -33.02 -4.46
N GLY A 402 -19.27 -32.99 -4.61
CA GLY A 402 -18.48 -31.74 -4.59
C GLY A 402 -18.30 -31.15 -3.19
N ARG A 403 -18.69 -31.84 -2.13
CA ARG A 403 -18.51 -31.42 -0.73
C ARG A 403 -17.21 -31.98 -0.16
N TYR A 404 -16.57 -31.18 0.64
CA TYR A 404 -15.29 -31.47 1.26
C TYR A 404 -15.28 -31.04 2.72
N ARG A 405 -14.62 -31.84 3.58
CA ARG A 405 -14.22 -31.46 4.91
C ARG A 405 -12.75 -31.12 4.91
N LEU A 406 -12.43 -29.92 5.38
CA LEU A 406 -11.08 -29.37 5.35
C LEU A 406 -10.62 -29.11 6.78
N ARG A 407 -9.43 -29.57 7.15
CA ARG A 407 -8.83 -29.25 8.44
C ARG A 407 -7.53 -28.49 8.23
N ALA A 408 -7.46 -27.29 8.79
CA ALA A 408 -6.24 -26.49 8.79
C ALA A 408 -5.13 -27.17 9.60
N PRO A 409 -3.88 -27.18 9.14
CA PRO A 409 -2.78 -27.70 9.95
C PRO A 409 -2.53 -26.83 11.18
N GLU A 410 -1.91 -27.40 12.22
CA GLU A 410 -1.57 -26.68 13.46
C GLU A 410 -0.52 -25.56 13.21
N GLN A 411 0.24 -25.66 12.15
CA GLN A 411 1.25 -24.68 11.73
C GLN A 411 0.91 -24.09 10.35
N ALA A 412 -0.37 -23.83 10.09
CA ALA A 412 -0.81 -23.20 8.86
C ALA A 412 -0.17 -21.82 8.70
N ARG A 413 0.30 -21.53 7.48
CA ARG A 413 0.89 -20.23 7.15
C ARG A 413 -0.19 -19.15 7.19
N SER A 414 0.10 -18.05 7.87
CA SER A 414 -0.80 -16.88 7.91
C SER A 414 -1.03 -16.29 6.51
N SER A 415 -2.28 -15.85 6.26
CA SER A 415 -2.65 -15.08 5.07
C SER A 415 -2.31 -13.58 5.18
N ALA A 416 -1.62 -13.16 6.22
CA ALA A 416 -1.06 -11.80 6.26
C ALA A 416 -0.08 -11.60 5.11
N VAL A 417 0.12 -10.35 4.70
CA VAL A 417 1.10 -10.03 3.66
C VAL A 417 2.44 -10.69 3.99
N HIS A 418 3.06 -11.29 2.96
CA HIS A 418 4.25 -12.14 3.10
C HIS A 418 5.56 -11.36 2.94
N TRP A 419 5.49 -10.05 2.90
CA TRP A 419 6.60 -9.11 2.92
C TRP A 419 6.52 -8.26 4.18
N ARG A 420 7.67 -8.06 4.82
CA ARG A 420 7.77 -7.36 6.10
C ARG A 420 9.17 -6.76 6.25
N ARG A 421 9.26 -5.64 6.93
CA ARG A 421 10.49 -5.08 7.50
C ARG A 421 10.38 -5.02 9.01
N ASP A 422 11.50 -5.14 9.71
CA ASP A 422 11.51 -5.15 11.18
C ASP A 422 11.48 -3.73 11.74
N SER A 423 11.94 -2.77 10.97
CA SER A 423 11.93 -1.36 11.29
C SER A 423 11.54 -0.54 10.05
N VAL A 424 10.96 0.64 10.27
CA VAL A 424 10.73 1.62 9.21
C VAL A 424 12.03 2.19 8.62
N TRP A 425 13.15 2.03 9.36
CA TRP A 425 14.48 2.37 8.90
C TRP A 425 15.07 1.35 7.92
N ASP A 426 14.48 0.15 7.86
CA ASP A 426 14.89 -0.86 6.90
C ASP A 426 14.36 -0.46 5.52
N MET A 427 15.27 -0.11 4.62
CA MET A 427 14.91 0.28 3.25
C MET A 427 14.54 -0.90 2.36
N ALA A 428 14.52 -2.12 2.89
CA ALA A 428 14.17 -3.33 2.14
C ALA A 428 13.29 -4.28 2.94
N TYR A 429 12.27 -4.83 2.27
CA TYR A 429 11.40 -5.87 2.81
C TYR A 429 12.02 -7.26 2.71
N GLY A 430 11.89 -8.05 3.76
CA GLY A 430 12.04 -9.49 3.71
C GLY A 430 10.77 -10.16 3.18
N TYR A 431 10.91 -11.22 2.37
CA TYR A 431 9.80 -11.99 1.81
C TYR A 431 9.73 -13.39 2.43
N GLN A 432 8.55 -13.78 2.91
CA GLN A 432 8.24 -15.12 3.43
C GLN A 432 7.34 -15.91 2.46
N GLY A 433 7.50 -15.73 1.16
CA GLY A 433 6.63 -16.34 0.14
C GLY A 433 7.17 -16.07 -1.25
N ARG A 434 6.28 -15.95 -2.24
CA ARG A 434 6.69 -15.62 -3.60
C ARG A 434 7.24 -14.21 -3.67
N TRP A 435 8.50 -14.12 -3.97
CA TRP A 435 9.22 -12.86 -4.08
C TRP A 435 8.59 -11.95 -5.15
N GLY A 436 8.46 -10.67 -4.84
CA GLY A 436 7.96 -9.63 -5.75
C GLY A 436 6.46 -9.73 -6.08
N SER A 437 5.69 -10.64 -5.47
CA SER A 437 4.24 -10.68 -5.65
C SER A 437 3.54 -9.64 -4.75
N ALA A 438 2.35 -9.20 -5.18
CA ALA A 438 1.58 -8.20 -4.47
C ALA A 438 1.01 -8.75 -3.14
N LEU A 439 0.37 -9.90 -3.20
CA LEU A 439 -0.28 -10.56 -2.07
C LEU A 439 0.14 -12.03 -1.94
N PRO A 440 -0.10 -12.67 -0.78
CA PRO A 440 0.11 -14.11 -0.59
C PRO A 440 -0.70 -14.95 -1.57
N ALA A 441 -0.24 -16.18 -1.80
CA ALA A 441 -1.03 -17.17 -2.54
C ALA A 441 -2.21 -17.69 -1.69
N ASP A 442 -3.25 -18.17 -2.38
CA ASP A 442 -4.40 -18.80 -1.74
C ASP A 442 -3.98 -20.03 -0.94
N ALA A 443 -4.49 -20.16 0.29
CA ALA A 443 -4.14 -21.28 1.16
C ALA A 443 -4.68 -22.62 0.64
N VAL A 444 -5.92 -22.61 0.11
CA VAL A 444 -6.65 -23.77 -0.40
C VAL A 444 -7.39 -23.41 -1.67
N TRP A 445 -7.42 -24.29 -2.63
CA TRP A 445 -8.13 -24.08 -3.90
C TRP A 445 -8.68 -25.38 -4.46
N ALA A 446 -9.71 -25.28 -5.28
CA ALA A 446 -10.21 -26.37 -6.10
C ALA A 446 -9.69 -26.23 -7.54
N THR A 447 -9.45 -27.36 -8.18
CA THR A 447 -9.16 -27.47 -9.61
C THR A 447 -10.19 -28.39 -10.25
N ALA A 448 -10.95 -27.90 -11.22
CA ALA A 448 -11.84 -28.71 -12.03
C ALA A 448 -11.16 -29.02 -13.36
N THR A 449 -11.17 -30.29 -13.76
CA THR A 449 -10.69 -30.76 -15.07
C THR A 449 -11.86 -31.31 -15.88
N ILE A 450 -11.99 -30.84 -17.11
CA ILE A 450 -13.05 -31.23 -18.06
C ILE A 450 -12.40 -31.61 -19.38
N GLU A 451 -12.87 -32.70 -20.00
CA GLU A 451 -12.43 -33.06 -21.34
C GLU A 451 -13.22 -32.26 -22.40
N VAL A 452 -12.50 -31.48 -23.20
CA VAL A 452 -13.06 -30.67 -24.28
C VAL A 452 -12.30 -30.97 -25.57
N GLU A 453 -12.99 -31.54 -26.59
CA GLU A 453 -12.39 -31.90 -27.88
C GLU A 453 -11.11 -32.76 -27.72
N GLY A 454 -11.13 -33.69 -26.74
CA GLY A 454 -10.00 -34.56 -26.42
C GLY A 454 -8.80 -33.85 -25.76
N GLN A 455 -9.03 -32.68 -25.16
CA GLN A 455 -8.02 -31.99 -24.39
C GLN A 455 -8.55 -31.76 -22.97
N PRO A 456 -7.78 -32.08 -21.92
CA PRO A 456 -8.14 -31.69 -20.59
C PRO A 456 -8.04 -30.16 -20.46
N VAL A 457 -9.09 -29.53 -19.97
CA VAL A 457 -9.19 -28.09 -19.68
C VAL A 457 -9.33 -27.93 -18.17
N THR A 458 -8.49 -27.11 -17.57
CA THR A 458 -8.46 -26.90 -16.12
C THR A 458 -8.97 -25.51 -15.75
N LEU A 459 -9.82 -25.48 -14.71
CA LEU A 459 -10.25 -24.25 -14.04
C LEU A 459 -9.81 -24.32 -12.59
N ARG A 460 -9.37 -23.21 -12.03
CA ARG A 460 -8.99 -23.10 -10.63
C ARG A 460 -9.80 -22.01 -9.92
N ALA A 461 -10.27 -22.31 -8.70
CA ALA A 461 -10.94 -21.36 -7.82
C ALA A 461 -10.34 -21.43 -6.41
N PRO A 462 -10.04 -20.29 -5.77
CA PRO A 462 -9.67 -20.25 -4.36
C PRO A 462 -10.87 -20.66 -3.51
N LEU A 463 -10.61 -21.14 -2.29
CA LEU A 463 -11.66 -21.31 -1.30
C LEU A 463 -12.10 -19.92 -0.80
N GLU A 464 -13.37 -19.58 -0.98
CA GLU A 464 -13.92 -18.28 -0.63
C GLU A 464 -14.92 -18.37 0.52
N ALA A 465 -14.87 -17.37 1.37
CA ALA A 465 -15.84 -17.13 2.43
C ALA A 465 -16.85 -16.07 2.02
N SER A 466 -18.09 -16.25 2.42
CA SER A 466 -19.18 -15.27 2.26
C SER A 466 -19.18 -14.29 3.43
N TYR A 467 -19.43 -13.02 3.15
CA TYR A 467 -19.65 -11.98 4.16
C TYR A 467 -20.70 -10.98 3.68
N ILE A 468 -21.25 -10.23 4.62
CA ILE A 468 -22.22 -9.17 4.32
C ILE A 468 -21.50 -7.83 4.45
N ASP A 469 -21.50 -7.04 3.37
CA ASP A 469 -20.88 -5.72 3.35
C ASP A 469 -21.73 -4.66 4.09
N GLU A 470 -21.22 -3.44 4.21
CA GLU A 470 -21.89 -2.31 4.87
C GLU A 470 -23.19 -1.91 4.18
N GLN A 471 -23.34 -2.22 2.90
CA GLN A 471 -24.55 -2.01 2.11
C GLN A 471 -25.53 -3.18 2.22
N ARG A 472 -25.25 -4.17 3.08
CA ARG A 472 -26.01 -5.42 3.31
C ARG A 472 -26.07 -6.33 2.06
N VAL A 473 -25.08 -6.25 1.20
CA VAL A 473 -24.91 -7.14 0.06
C VAL A 473 -23.97 -8.29 0.44
N GLN A 474 -24.38 -9.52 0.10
CA GLN A 474 -23.49 -10.67 0.27
C GLN A 474 -22.35 -10.61 -0.74
N ARG A 475 -21.13 -10.67 -0.24
CA ARG A 475 -19.88 -10.66 -0.99
C ARG A 475 -19.06 -11.88 -0.67
N ARG A 476 -18.04 -12.11 -1.47
CA ARG A 476 -17.07 -13.20 -1.29
C ARG A 476 -15.67 -12.64 -1.17
N ARG A 477 -14.84 -13.37 -0.46
CA ARG A 477 -13.40 -13.11 -0.36
C ARG A 477 -12.68 -14.42 -0.11
N PRO A 478 -11.39 -14.56 -0.53
CA PRO A 478 -10.61 -15.75 -0.19
C PRO A 478 -10.61 -16.01 1.31
N LEU A 479 -10.71 -17.28 1.68
CA LEU A 479 -10.57 -17.71 3.07
C LEU A 479 -9.17 -17.32 3.55
N ALA A 480 -9.13 -16.57 4.66
CA ALA A 480 -7.88 -16.24 5.31
C ALA A 480 -7.46 -17.36 6.29
N VAL A 481 -6.18 -17.37 6.61
CA VAL A 481 -5.62 -18.18 7.72
C VAL A 481 -4.98 -17.20 8.72
N GLY A 482 -5.36 -17.34 10.00
CA GLY A 482 -4.89 -16.45 11.06
C GLY A 482 -4.88 -17.12 12.43
N PRO A 483 -4.37 -16.46 13.48
CA PRO A 483 -4.37 -17.00 14.85
C PRO A 483 -5.81 -17.08 15.38
N ALA A 484 -6.05 -17.83 16.45
CA ALA A 484 -7.38 -17.83 17.09
C ALA A 484 -7.67 -16.51 17.83
N VAL A 485 -6.62 -15.81 18.26
CA VAL A 485 -6.69 -14.50 18.90
C VAL A 485 -5.69 -13.56 18.26
N SER A 486 -6.19 -12.46 17.74
CA SER A 486 -5.38 -11.30 17.33
C SER A 486 -5.10 -10.45 18.56
N VAL A 487 -3.84 -10.09 18.78
CA VAL A 487 -3.38 -9.29 19.91
C VAL A 487 -2.78 -8.01 19.39
N SER A 488 -3.27 -6.86 19.83
CA SER A 488 -2.73 -5.57 19.43
C SER A 488 -2.60 -4.60 20.60
N LEU A 489 -1.69 -3.64 20.44
CA LEU A 489 -1.47 -2.54 21.37
C LEU A 489 -1.84 -1.24 20.68
N GLY A 490 -2.60 -0.39 21.34
CA GLY A 490 -3.10 0.86 20.74
C GLY A 490 -1.99 1.82 20.29
N ASN A 491 -0.88 1.84 21.02
CA ASN A 491 0.29 2.64 20.72
C ASN A 491 1.54 1.77 20.63
N PRO A 492 2.09 1.56 19.42
CA PRO A 492 3.31 0.76 19.25
C PRO A 492 4.56 1.43 19.80
N LEU A 493 4.54 2.74 20.00
CA LEU A 493 5.61 3.50 20.64
C LEU A 493 5.08 4.41 21.73
N ARG A 494 5.76 4.45 22.87
CA ARG A 494 5.45 5.31 24.01
C ARG A 494 6.67 6.13 24.41
N VAL A 495 6.47 7.42 24.61
CA VAL A 495 7.40 8.26 25.36
C VAL A 495 7.07 8.11 26.84
N TRP A 496 8.02 7.63 27.64
CA TRP A 496 7.90 7.62 29.10
C TRP A 496 8.84 8.66 29.70
N ARG A 497 8.25 9.64 30.37
CA ARG A 497 9.02 10.68 31.07
C ARG A 497 9.62 10.09 32.34
N LYS A 498 10.94 10.22 32.52
CA LYS A 498 11.62 9.78 33.75
C LYS A 498 10.97 10.38 34.99
N GLY A 499 10.67 9.51 35.96
CA GLY A 499 10.03 9.91 37.18
C GLY A 499 8.51 10.13 37.13
N SER A 500 7.85 9.95 36.01
CA SER A 500 6.39 10.08 35.89
C SER A 500 5.59 8.94 36.54
N GLY A 501 6.25 7.93 37.10
CA GLY A 501 5.59 6.77 37.70
C GLY A 501 5.20 5.70 36.66
N GLY A 502 4.26 4.81 37.05
CA GLY A 502 3.72 3.83 36.13
C GLY A 502 2.70 4.40 35.16
N TYR A 503 2.32 3.58 34.18
CA TYR A 503 1.30 3.93 33.19
C TYR A 503 0.43 2.72 32.86
N ASP A 504 -0.79 3.00 32.40
CA ASP A 504 -1.71 1.95 31.95
C ASP A 504 -1.46 1.64 30.46
N LEU A 505 -1.35 0.34 30.17
CA LEU A 505 -1.23 -0.19 28.83
C LEU A 505 -2.44 -1.07 28.50
N ALA A 506 -3.23 -0.63 27.53
CA ALA A 506 -4.36 -1.36 27.03
C ALA A 506 -3.92 -2.37 25.96
N VAL A 507 -4.29 -3.64 26.15
CA VAL A 507 -4.14 -4.71 25.18
C VAL A 507 -5.51 -4.99 24.58
N SER A 508 -5.62 -4.89 23.28
CA SER A 508 -6.83 -5.29 22.54
C SER A 508 -6.71 -6.73 22.08
N LEU A 509 -7.71 -7.53 22.40
CA LEU A 509 -7.85 -8.90 21.94
C LEU A 509 -9.06 -8.98 21.02
N GLU A 510 -8.88 -9.55 19.83
CA GLU A 510 -9.97 -9.87 18.90
C GLU A 510 -9.96 -11.37 18.61
N SER A 511 -11.11 -12.01 18.81
CA SER A 511 -11.24 -13.44 18.54
C SER A 511 -11.47 -13.72 17.06
N LEU A 512 -10.79 -14.72 16.51
CA LEU A 512 -11.06 -15.28 15.18
C LEU A 512 -11.70 -16.67 15.29
N ALA A 513 -11.84 -17.19 16.51
CA ALA A 513 -12.55 -18.42 16.85
C ALA A 513 -13.08 -18.36 18.29
N ALA A 514 -13.99 -19.26 18.66
CA ALA A 514 -14.33 -19.48 20.07
C ALA A 514 -13.11 -20.05 20.80
N VAL A 515 -12.66 -19.40 21.89
CA VAL A 515 -11.42 -19.74 22.57
C VAL A 515 -11.37 -19.11 23.96
N ASP A 516 -10.83 -19.87 24.93
CA ASP A 516 -10.52 -19.40 26.27
C ASP A 516 -9.01 -19.36 26.48
N GLY A 517 -8.52 -18.38 27.25
CA GLY A 517 -7.09 -18.23 27.48
C GLY A 517 -6.73 -17.16 28.49
N THR A 518 -5.45 -16.83 28.53
CA THR A 518 -4.89 -15.75 29.34
C THR A 518 -4.02 -14.83 28.48
N VAL A 519 -3.92 -13.58 28.88
CA VAL A 519 -2.97 -12.62 28.29
C VAL A 519 -2.05 -12.07 29.37
N ARG A 520 -0.78 -11.91 29.06
CA ARG A 520 0.26 -11.33 29.89
C ARG A 520 1.08 -10.31 29.11
N LEU A 521 1.84 -9.51 29.84
CA LEU A 521 2.88 -8.69 29.24
C LEU A 521 4.27 -9.24 29.60
N ASP A 522 5.10 -9.45 28.62
CA ASP A 522 6.51 -9.71 28.77
C ASP A 522 7.23 -8.35 28.73
N ALA A 523 7.82 -7.91 29.83
CA ALA A 523 8.52 -6.64 29.99
C ALA A 523 10.00 -6.87 30.36
N PRO A 524 10.90 -5.87 30.17
CA PRO A 524 12.29 -5.99 30.55
C PRO A 524 12.50 -6.25 32.04
N ALA A 525 13.67 -6.79 32.40
CA ALA A 525 14.03 -7.07 33.79
C ALA A 525 13.98 -5.80 34.65
N GLY A 526 13.37 -5.89 35.82
CA GLY A 526 13.21 -4.78 36.75
C GLY A 526 11.94 -3.95 36.54
N TRP A 527 11.21 -4.16 35.44
CA TRP A 527 9.91 -3.54 35.23
C TRP A 527 8.83 -4.32 35.99
N LYS A 528 7.83 -3.62 36.53
CA LYS A 528 6.68 -4.25 37.20
C LYS A 528 5.47 -4.17 36.30
N VAL A 529 4.70 -5.26 36.27
CA VAL A 529 3.46 -5.38 35.48
C VAL A 529 2.37 -5.92 36.40
N GLU A 530 1.27 -5.21 36.52
CA GLU A 530 0.11 -5.59 37.35
C GLU A 530 -1.20 -5.47 36.54
N PRO A 531 -2.06 -6.51 36.52
CA PRO A 531 -1.81 -7.86 37.05
C PRO A 531 -0.77 -8.62 36.22
N GLU A 532 -0.16 -9.68 36.75
CA GLU A 532 0.81 -10.51 35.99
C GLU A 532 0.18 -11.15 34.74
N GLN A 533 -1.10 -11.52 34.81
CA GLN A 533 -1.88 -12.03 33.70
C GLN A 533 -3.38 -11.80 33.91
N THR A 534 -4.15 -11.83 32.82
CA THR A 534 -5.61 -11.70 32.86
C THR A 534 -6.26 -12.74 31.94
N GLY A 535 -7.34 -13.38 32.42
CA GLY A 535 -8.12 -14.37 31.68
C GLY A 535 -9.04 -13.72 30.63
N PHE A 536 -9.27 -14.39 29.52
CA PHE A 536 -10.30 -14.05 28.55
C PHE A 536 -11.09 -15.27 28.10
N SER A 537 -12.31 -15.06 27.63
CA SER A 537 -13.19 -16.09 27.09
C SER A 537 -14.00 -15.51 25.97
N PHE A 538 -13.89 -16.10 24.78
CA PHE A 538 -14.63 -15.74 23.58
C PHE A 538 -15.51 -16.90 23.14
N LYS A 539 -16.76 -16.63 22.84
CA LYS A 539 -17.75 -17.64 22.42
C LYS A 539 -17.86 -17.81 20.92
N ARG A 540 -17.41 -16.78 20.17
CA ARG A 540 -17.46 -16.75 18.70
C ARG A 540 -16.38 -15.86 18.14
N ALA A 541 -16.12 -15.97 16.84
CA ALA A 541 -15.27 -15.04 16.11
C ALA A 541 -15.85 -13.63 16.10
N GLY A 542 -15.00 -12.61 16.03
CA GLY A 542 -15.35 -11.18 15.98
C GLY A 542 -15.65 -10.55 17.34
N GLU A 543 -15.56 -11.29 18.44
CA GLU A 543 -15.66 -10.68 19.78
C GLU A 543 -14.37 -9.95 20.12
N ARG A 544 -14.51 -8.77 20.75
CA ARG A 544 -13.39 -7.93 21.16
C ARG A 544 -13.38 -7.72 22.65
N ARG A 545 -12.18 -7.67 23.22
CA ARG A 545 -11.97 -7.37 24.63
C ARG A 545 -10.74 -6.50 24.81
N MET A 546 -10.86 -5.44 25.58
CA MET A 546 -9.73 -4.66 26.06
C MET A 546 -9.38 -5.12 27.47
N VAL A 547 -8.08 -5.29 27.71
CA VAL A 547 -7.49 -5.63 29.02
C VAL A 547 -6.45 -4.57 29.35
N SER A 548 -6.49 -4.03 30.53
CA SER A 548 -5.50 -3.02 31.00
C SER A 548 -4.49 -3.66 31.93
N PHE A 549 -3.25 -3.28 31.75
CA PHE A 549 -2.13 -3.61 32.64
C PHE A 549 -1.49 -2.31 33.12
N HIS A 550 -1.11 -2.25 34.39
CA HIS A 550 -0.30 -1.16 34.90
C HIS A 550 1.19 -1.54 34.80
N VAL A 551 1.95 -0.74 34.05
CA VAL A 551 3.38 -0.99 33.80
C VAL A 551 4.19 0.10 34.52
N THR A 552 5.14 -0.32 35.36
CA THR A 552 6.00 0.60 36.10
C THR A 552 7.46 0.35 35.74
N PRO A 553 8.05 1.23 34.90
CA PRO A 553 9.48 1.19 34.65
C PRO A 553 10.30 1.54 35.90
N PRO A 554 11.51 1.01 36.05
CA PRO A 554 12.40 1.43 37.13
C PRO A 554 12.83 2.90 36.96
N ALA A 555 13.15 3.61 38.04
CA ALA A 555 13.44 5.03 38.00
C ALA A 555 14.68 5.38 37.14
N ASP A 556 15.59 4.46 36.98
CA ASP A 556 16.80 4.57 36.16
C ASP A 556 16.62 4.06 34.71
N ALA A 557 15.42 3.70 34.32
CA ALA A 557 15.14 3.30 32.96
C ALA A 557 15.61 4.37 31.96
N SER A 558 16.24 3.96 30.88
CA SER A 558 16.75 4.84 29.83
C SER A 558 16.78 4.14 28.46
N GLY A 559 16.70 4.94 27.41
CA GLY A 559 16.72 4.42 26.05
C GLY A 559 15.43 3.74 25.62
N LEU A 560 15.51 2.79 24.71
CA LEU A 560 14.39 2.07 24.13
C LEU A 560 14.25 0.69 24.76
N ALA A 561 13.02 0.31 25.13
CA ALA A 561 12.70 -0.99 25.73
C ALA A 561 11.39 -1.52 25.16
N ASP A 562 11.28 -2.84 24.98
CA ASP A 562 10.11 -3.49 24.43
C ASP A 562 9.24 -4.10 25.53
N VAL A 563 7.93 -3.82 25.47
CA VAL A 563 6.88 -4.50 26.26
C VAL A 563 6.00 -5.25 25.27
N ARG A 564 5.93 -6.58 25.42
CA ARG A 564 5.23 -7.46 24.48
C ARG A 564 3.99 -8.07 25.13
N ALA A 565 2.84 -8.00 24.44
CA ALA A 565 1.65 -8.69 24.83
C ALA A 565 1.61 -10.10 24.21
N VAL A 566 1.30 -11.10 25.05
CA VAL A 566 1.22 -12.51 24.64
C VAL A 566 -0.08 -13.11 25.16
N ALA A 567 -0.94 -13.56 24.25
CA ALA A 567 -2.11 -14.35 24.55
C ALA A 567 -1.79 -15.85 24.44
N SER A 568 -2.11 -16.63 25.48
CA SER A 568 -1.91 -18.08 25.53
C SER A 568 -3.26 -18.77 25.58
N TYR A 569 -3.47 -19.75 24.70
CA TYR A 569 -4.71 -20.52 24.60
C TYR A 569 -4.42 -21.97 24.16
N GLY A 570 -4.86 -22.93 24.95
CA GLY A 570 -4.47 -24.34 24.74
C GLY A 570 -2.96 -24.50 24.76
N ALA A 571 -2.40 -25.05 23.69
CA ALA A 571 -0.95 -25.22 23.49
C ALA A 571 -0.35 -24.13 22.57
N GLN A 572 -1.14 -23.10 22.23
CA GLN A 572 -0.73 -22.05 21.28
C GLN A 572 -0.56 -20.72 21.97
N GLU A 573 0.25 -19.87 21.36
CA GLU A 573 0.42 -18.46 21.73
C GLU A 573 0.25 -17.56 20.53
N SER A 574 -0.27 -16.37 20.77
CA SER A 574 -0.30 -15.27 19.82
C SER A 574 0.29 -14.01 20.45
N ALA A 575 1.26 -13.42 19.77
CA ALA A 575 1.93 -12.17 20.17
C ALA A 575 1.98 -11.16 19.02
N ALA A 576 0.97 -11.22 18.15
CA ALA A 576 0.86 -10.34 16.99
C ALA A 576 -0.61 -10.02 16.70
N SER A 577 -0.84 -8.92 16.07
CA SER A 577 -2.12 -8.59 15.48
C SER A 577 -2.36 -9.41 14.20
N PHE A 578 -3.62 -9.55 13.85
CA PHE A 578 -4.07 -10.03 12.55
C PHE A 578 -5.21 -9.13 12.12
N GLU A 579 -4.88 -8.09 11.40
CA GLU A 579 -5.79 -7.00 11.09
C GLU A 579 -6.11 -6.96 9.61
N ARG A 580 -7.35 -6.64 9.32
CA ARG A 580 -7.85 -6.51 7.96
C ARG A 580 -7.63 -5.10 7.42
N ILE A 581 -6.97 -5.00 6.27
CA ILE A 581 -6.96 -3.79 5.43
C ILE A 581 -8.04 -3.95 4.37
N HIS A 582 -8.98 -3.04 4.36
CA HIS A 582 -10.11 -3.06 3.45
C HIS A 582 -10.59 -1.64 3.12
N SER A 583 -10.94 -1.42 1.87
CA SER A 583 -11.61 -0.20 1.41
C SER A 583 -12.69 -0.58 0.40
N PRO A 584 -13.83 0.13 0.35
CA PRO A 584 -14.93 -0.19 -0.56
C PRO A 584 -14.47 -0.32 -2.03
N GLY A 585 -14.83 -1.44 -2.66
CA GLY A 585 -14.46 -1.74 -4.07
C GLY A 585 -13.05 -2.27 -4.28
N LEU A 586 -12.27 -2.47 -3.21
CA LEU A 586 -11.00 -3.17 -3.22
C LEU A 586 -11.17 -4.58 -2.64
N GLU A 587 -10.24 -5.45 -2.96
CA GLU A 587 -10.11 -6.73 -2.27
C GLU A 587 -9.65 -6.55 -0.81
N THR A 588 -9.60 -7.62 -0.07
CA THR A 588 -9.18 -7.63 1.33
C THR A 588 -7.76 -8.18 1.44
N ALA A 589 -6.90 -7.52 2.19
CA ALA A 589 -5.62 -8.05 2.66
C ALA A 589 -5.55 -8.06 4.18
N TYR A 590 -4.60 -8.80 4.71
CA TYR A 590 -4.36 -8.89 6.14
C TYR A 590 -2.93 -8.48 6.46
N VAL A 591 -2.77 -7.76 7.57
CA VAL A 591 -1.48 -7.34 8.12
C VAL A 591 -1.31 -8.01 9.47
N SER A 592 -0.12 -8.50 9.74
CA SER A 592 0.25 -9.00 11.07
C SER A 592 1.43 -8.19 11.58
N GLN A 593 1.24 -7.54 12.71
CA GLN A 593 2.28 -6.75 13.37
C GLN A 593 2.53 -7.31 14.77
N PRO A 594 3.79 -7.37 15.23
CA PRO A 594 4.09 -7.78 16.59
C PRO A 594 3.29 -6.94 17.61
N ALA A 595 2.70 -7.59 18.61
CA ALA A 595 2.04 -6.90 19.70
C ALA A 595 3.09 -6.38 20.70
N VAL A 596 3.92 -5.45 20.25
CA VAL A 596 5.02 -4.84 20.99
C VAL A 596 4.77 -3.35 21.13
N GLN A 597 4.89 -2.84 22.34
CA GLN A 597 5.06 -1.41 22.58
C GLN A 597 6.54 -1.14 22.86
N GLN A 598 7.15 -0.34 22.04
CA GLN A 598 8.46 0.23 22.32
C GLN A 598 8.27 1.40 23.29
N VAL A 599 9.00 1.41 24.37
CA VAL A 599 8.96 2.49 25.38
C VAL A 599 10.29 3.22 25.37
N ARG A 600 10.27 4.46 24.96
CA ARG A 600 11.43 5.35 25.04
C ARG A 600 11.42 6.08 26.36
N ALA A 601 12.28 5.64 27.27
CA ALA A 601 12.50 6.31 28.55
C ALA A 601 13.47 7.48 28.37
N MET A 602 12.98 8.71 28.59
CA MET A 602 13.76 9.92 28.35
C MET A 602 13.45 11.03 29.35
N ASP A 603 14.37 11.98 29.43
CA ASP A 603 14.21 13.18 30.21
C ASP A 603 13.53 14.26 29.36
N VAL A 604 12.26 14.53 29.62
CA VAL A 604 11.48 15.56 28.95
C VAL A 604 10.51 16.21 29.92
N ALA A 605 10.58 17.53 30.02
CA ALA A 605 9.69 18.35 30.80
C ALA A 605 8.54 18.88 29.92
N VAL A 606 7.36 18.95 30.49
CA VAL A 606 6.14 19.53 29.89
C VAL A 606 5.49 20.36 31.00
N ALA A 607 4.89 21.49 30.65
CA ALA A 607 4.14 22.29 31.64
C ALA A 607 2.99 21.46 32.24
N ASP A 608 2.73 21.68 33.53
CA ASP A 608 1.71 20.94 34.25
C ASP A 608 0.29 21.34 33.81
N ASP A 609 -0.66 20.44 33.98
CA ASP A 609 -2.10 20.63 33.77
C ASP A 609 -2.53 21.21 32.41
N LEU A 610 -1.70 21.03 31.34
CA LEU A 610 -2.00 21.55 30.01
C LEU A 610 -3.31 21.00 29.44
N ARG A 611 -4.11 21.91 28.90
CA ARG A 611 -5.31 21.62 28.08
C ARG A 611 -5.06 22.00 26.63
N VAL A 612 -5.06 21.01 25.77
CA VAL A 612 -4.75 21.17 24.35
C VAL A 612 -5.99 20.91 23.49
N GLY A 613 -6.34 21.85 22.64
CA GLY A 613 -7.31 21.64 21.56
C GLY A 613 -6.58 21.16 20.30
N TYR A 614 -7.09 20.16 19.61
CA TYR A 614 -6.50 19.68 18.36
C TYR A 614 -7.53 19.64 17.22
N VAL A 615 -7.25 20.35 16.14
CA VAL A 615 -8.04 20.29 14.91
C VAL A 615 -7.40 19.30 13.96
N MET A 616 -8.00 18.11 13.82
CA MET A 616 -7.50 17.10 12.88
C MET A 616 -7.56 17.61 11.44
N GLY A 617 -6.48 17.35 10.68
CA GLY A 617 -6.41 17.57 9.25
C GLY A 617 -6.42 16.24 8.48
N ALA A 618 -5.46 16.03 7.58
CA ALA A 618 -5.15 14.71 7.07
C ALA A 618 -4.71 13.82 8.25
N GLY A 619 -4.97 12.51 8.17
CA GLY A 619 -4.71 11.62 9.31
C GLY A 619 -3.27 11.71 9.82
N ASP A 620 -3.11 11.95 11.11
CA ASP A 620 -1.82 11.91 11.81
C ASP A 620 -1.98 11.36 13.24
N ARG A 621 -0.87 11.06 13.91
CA ARG A 621 -0.84 10.52 15.27
C ARG A 621 -0.26 11.49 16.30
N VAL A 622 -0.13 12.74 15.97
CA VAL A 622 0.36 13.80 16.90
C VAL A 622 -0.47 13.86 18.19
N PRO A 623 -1.83 13.72 18.15
CA PRO A 623 -2.65 13.69 19.36
C PRO A 623 -2.24 12.60 20.36
N ASP A 624 -1.77 11.45 19.88
CA ASP A 624 -1.32 10.36 20.77
C ASP A 624 -0.11 10.78 21.61
N THR A 625 0.83 11.52 21.03
CA THR A 625 2.01 12.02 21.73
C THR A 625 1.63 13.08 22.77
N VAL A 626 0.70 13.98 22.43
CA VAL A 626 0.19 14.97 23.38
C VAL A 626 -0.38 14.30 24.63
N ARG A 627 -1.21 13.26 24.45
CA ARG A 627 -1.76 12.47 25.58
C ARG A 627 -0.67 11.78 26.40
N GLN A 628 0.39 11.28 25.75
CA GLN A 628 1.52 10.63 26.45
C GLN A 628 2.31 11.61 27.34
N PHE A 629 2.29 12.89 27.03
CA PHE A 629 2.87 13.92 27.89
C PHE A 629 2.05 14.19 29.14
N GLY A 630 0.84 13.64 29.23
CA GLY A 630 -0.07 13.86 30.36
C GLY A 630 -0.97 15.08 30.18
N ALA A 631 -0.91 15.77 29.03
CA ALA A 631 -1.82 16.86 28.71
C ALA A 631 -3.24 16.36 28.45
N SER A 632 -4.24 17.10 28.86
CA SER A 632 -5.64 16.90 28.45
C SER A 632 -5.78 17.36 27.03
N LEU A 633 -6.39 16.49 26.16
CA LEU A 633 -6.53 16.79 24.74
C LEU A 633 -7.96 16.53 24.27
N ASP A 634 -8.55 17.56 23.68
CA ASP A 634 -9.85 17.51 22.99
C ASP A 634 -9.66 17.64 21.47
N LEU A 635 -10.31 16.76 20.71
CA LEU A 635 -10.39 16.90 19.26
C LEU A 635 -11.52 17.89 18.91
N LEU A 636 -11.15 18.98 18.24
CA LEU A 636 -12.09 20.05 17.87
C LEU A 636 -12.76 19.71 16.54
N ASP A 637 -14.01 19.28 16.62
CA ASP A 637 -14.88 19.06 15.46
C ASP A 637 -15.56 20.37 14.99
N GLU A 638 -16.42 20.29 13.98
CA GLU A 638 -17.16 21.43 13.45
C GLU A 638 -17.99 22.15 14.55
N SER A 639 -18.62 21.37 15.42
CA SER A 639 -19.45 21.92 16.51
C SER A 639 -18.59 22.68 17.53
N ALA A 640 -17.43 22.14 17.88
CA ALA A 640 -16.49 22.77 18.78
C ALA A 640 -15.91 24.05 18.18
N LEU A 641 -15.47 24.01 16.92
CA LEU A 641 -14.99 25.21 16.21
C LEU A 641 -16.05 26.31 16.10
N ALA A 642 -17.32 25.93 15.91
CA ALA A 642 -18.42 26.88 15.78
C ALA A 642 -18.81 27.55 17.12
N SER A 643 -18.77 26.82 18.25
CA SER A 643 -19.46 27.28 19.46
C SER A 643 -18.77 27.01 20.79
N ALA A 644 -17.71 26.17 20.85
CA ALA A 644 -17.02 25.91 22.11
C ALA A 644 -16.30 27.18 22.64
N ASP A 645 -16.11 27.22 23.95
CA ASP A 645 -15.26 28.22 24.59
C ASP A 645 -13.79 27.85 24.37
N LEU A 646 -13.15 28.53 23.43
CA LEU A 646 -11.76 28.26 23.07
C LEU A 646 -10.78 28.74 24.12
N SER A 647 -11.16 29.68 24.99
CA SER A 647 -10.31 30.16 26.09
C SER A 647 -10.04 29.08 27.14
N ALA A 648 -10.76 27.96 27.09
CA ALA A 648 -10.51 26.79 27.94
C ALA A 648 -9.23 26.05 27.60
N TYR A 649 -8.62 26.30 26.43
CA TYR A 649 -7.39 25.64 25.98
C TYR A 649 -6.19 26.59 26.15
N ASP A 650 -5.09 26.04 26.65
CA ASP A 650 -3.80 26.76 26.75
C ASP A 650 -3.18 26.86 25.34
N THR A 651 -3.19 25.77 24.59
CA THR A 651 -2.67 25.71 23.23
C THR A 651 -3.68 25.01 22.31
N ILE A 652 -3.94 25.58 21.13
CA ILE A 652 -4.68 24.93 20.06
C ILE A 652 -3.70 24.57 18.95
N LEU A 653 -3.72 23.30 18.52
CA LEU A 653 -2.93 22.77 17.42
C LEU A 653 -3.84 22.53 16.20
N VAL A 654 -3.43 23.02 15.03
CA VAL A 654 -4.05 22.68 13.75
C VAL A 654 -3.15 21.66 13.07
N GLY A 655 -3.74 20.49 12.77
CA GLY A 655 -3.04 19.36 12.18
C GLY A 655 -2.63 19.60 10.72
N ILE A 656 -1.84 18.68 10.20
CA ILE A 656 -1.30 18.77 8.85
C ILE A 656 -2.41 18.81 7.80
N ARG A 657 -2.26 19.69 6.77
CA ARG A 657 -3.18 19.84 5.64
C ARG A 657 -4.64 20.12 6.04
N ALA A 658 -4.87 20.59 7.24
CA ALA A 658 -6.22 20.79 7.76
C ALA A 658 -7.03 21.78 6.89
N TYR A 659 -6.43 22.85 6.40
CA TYR A 659 -7.09 23.81 5.52
C TYR A 659 -7.44 23.28 4.14
N ALA A 660 -6.85 22.17 3.73
CA ALA A 660 -7.22 21.48 2.48
C ALA A 660 -8.45 20.57 2.63
N VAL A 661 -8.68 20.01 3.84
CA VAL A 661 -9.67 18.95 4.06
C VAL A 661 -10.81 19.32 5.01
N ARG A 662 -10.72 20.48 5.72
CA ARG A 662 -11.67 20.96 6.73
C ARG A 662 -12.31 22.32 6.34
N PRO A 663 -13.40 22.29 5.56
CA PRO A 663 -14.15 23.55 5.23
C PRO A 663 -14.68 24.29 6.46
N ASP A 664 -15.03 23.57 7.52
CA ASP A 664 -15.48 24.11 8.81
C ASP A 664 -14.36 24.90 9.51
N LEU A 665 -13.10 24.43 9.46
CA LEU A 665 -11.96 25.18 9.95
C LEU A 665 -11.83 26.52 9.20
N ILE A 666 -11.95 26.50 7.87
CA ILE A 666 -11.91 27.73 7.07
C ILE A 666 -13.04 28.68 7.49
N ALA A 667 -14.26 28.17 7.67
CA ALA A 667 -15.43 28.97 8.06
C ALA A 667 -15.28 29.62 9.44
N HIS A 668 -14.58 28.97 10.37
CA HIS A 668 -14.42 29.42 11.75
C HIS A 668 -13.01 29.94 12.09
N ASN A 669 -12.14 30.12 11.07
CA ASN A 669 -10.76 30.59 11.28
C ASN A 669 -10.67 31.88 12.08
N GLN A 670 -11.62 32.81 11.90
CA GLN A 670 -11.65 34.07 12.62
C GLN A 670 -11.74 33.86 14.16
N ARG A 671 -12.46 32.86 14.64
CA ARG A 671 -12.54 32.55 16.05
C ARG A 671 -11.20 32.08 16.64
N LEU A 672 -10.41 31.37 15.83
CA LEU A 672 -9.06 30.98 16.23
C LEU A 672 -8.13 32.19 16.33
N LEU A 673 -8.26 33.18 15.45
CA LEU A 673 -7.47 34.40 15.53
C LEU A 673 -7.92 35.26 16.74
N GLU A 674 -9.23 35.34 17.03
CA GLU A 674 -9.75 35.98 18.24
C GLU A 674 -9.29 35.31 19.54
N TYR A 675 -9.18 33.95 19.53
CA TYR A 675 -8.59 33.21 20.64
C TYR A 675 -7.12 33.62 20.86
N VAL A 676 -6.34 33.79 19.78
CA VAL A 676 -4.96 34.28 19.90
C VAL A 676 -4.93 35.72 20.39
N GLU A 677 -5.77 36.61 19.86
CA GLU A 677 -5.85 38.00 20.27
C GLU A 677 -6.12 38.18 21.80
N GLN A 678 -6.88 37.22 22.37
CA GLN A 678 -7.25 37.17 23.79
C GLN A 678 -6.23 36.45 24.68
N GLY A 679 -5.06 36.09 24.17
CA GLY A 679 -3.96 35.50 24.95
C GLY A 679 -3.70 34.01 24.71
N GLY A 680 -4.44 33.34 23.81
CA GLY A 680 -4.23 31.95 23.49
C GLY A 680 -2.99 31.70 22.58
N VAL A 681 -2.55 30.46 22.51
CA VAL A 681 -1.49 30.03 21.60
C VAL A 681 -2.06 29.15 20.54
N LEU A 682 -1.93 29.56 19.27
CA LEU A 682 -2.34 28.79 18.09
C LEU A 682 -1.12 28.33 17.32
N VAL A 683 -0.97 27.02 17.19
CA VAL A 683 0.11 26.40 16.40
C VAL A 683 -0.51 25.75 15.16
N VAL A 684 -0.13 26.25 13.99
CA VAL A 684 -0.53 25.69 12.69
C VAL A 684 0.62 24.88 12.14
N GLN A 685 0.42 23.56 12.01
CA GLN A 685 1.39 22.68 11.37
C GLN A 685 1.40 22.90 9.86
N TYR A 686 2.27 22.21 9.09
CA TYR A 686 2.34 22.44 7.65
C TYR A 686 0.99 22.28 6.96
N ASN A 687 0.71 23.15 6.02
CA ASN A 687 -0.47 23.11 5.17
C ASN A 687 -0.07 23.27 3.70
N THR A 688 -0.92 22.79 2.80
CA THR A 688 -0.73 22.86 1.35
C THR A 688 -1.07 24.26 0.82
N PRO A 689 -0.81 24.58 -0.48
CA PRO A 689 -1.02 25.93 -1.04
C PRO A 689 -2.41 26.52 -0.85
N GLU A 690 -3.41 25.74 -0.47
CA GLU A 690 -4.74 26.25 -0.07
C GLU A 690 -4.66 27.22 1.12
N PHE A 691 -3.62 27.08 1.94
CA PHE A 691 -3.34 27.94 3.08
C PHE A 691 -2.85 29.34 2.67
N ASP A 692 -2.39 29.55 1.44
CA ASP A 692 -1.94 30.85 0.90
C ASP A 692 -3.07 31.90 0.77
N LYS A 693 -4.26 31.60 1.25
CA LYS A 693 -5.39 32.53 1.35
C LYS A 693 -5.34 33.43 2.60
N ASN A 694 -4.21 33.49 3.28
CA ASN A 694 -3.95 34.32 4.46
C ASN A 694 -4.87 34.05 5.65
N PHE A 695 -4.80 32.84 6.18
CA PHE A 695 -5.52 32.42 7.38
C PHE A 695 -4.80 32.78 8.70
N GLY A 696 -3.58 33.31 8.62
CA GLY A 696 -2.83 33.83 9.77
C GLY A 696 -3.22 35.27 10.13
N PRO A 697 -2.70 35.80 11.25
CA PRO A 697 -3.01 37.16 11.72
C PRO A 697 -2.42 38.26 10.82
N TYR A 698 -1.37 37.97 10.07
CA TYR A 698 -0.66 38.91 9.20
C TYR A 698 -0.38 38.29 7.84
N PRO A 699 -0.14 39.11 6.78
CA PRO A 699 0.10 38.59 5.46
C PRO A 699 1.34 37.68 5.36
N TYR A 700 1.21 36.63 4.60
CA TYR A 700 2.28 35.72 4.22
C TYR A 700 2.03 35.20 2.81
N LYS A 701 3.01 34.51 2.23
CA LYS A 701 2.91 33.90 0.91
C LYS A 701 3.59 32.53 0.89
N MET A 702 2.87 31.59 0.29
CA MET A 702 3.35 30.26 -0.06
C MET A 702 3.28 30.15 -1.58
N THR A 703 4.22 29.50 -2.24
CA THR A 703 4.17 29.26 -3.69
C THR A 703 3.28 28.07 -4.01
N SER A 704 2.94 27.91 -5.29
CA SER A 704 2.25 26.70 -5.78
C SER A 704 3.11 25.42 -5.67
N ARG A 705 4.43 25.58 -5.54
CA ARG A 705 5.41 24.55 -5.22
C ARG A 705 6.25 25.04 -4.05
N PRO A 706 5.73 24.90 -2.82
CA PRO A 706 6.42 25.40 -1.64
C PRO A 706 7.75 24.69 -1.43
N GLU A 707 8.69 25.42 -0.85
CA GLU A 707 9.98 24.86 -0.44
C GLU A 707 9.82 23.84 0.68
N GLU A 708 10.79 22.94 0.79
CA GLU A 708 10.88 21.90 1.76
C GLU A 708 12.33 21.48 1.97
N THR A 709 12.61 20.83 3.09
CA THR A 709 13.89 20.18 3.40
C THR A 709 13.63 18.69 3.53
N SER A 710 14.07 17.93 2.51
CA SER A 710 13.80 16.50 2.39
C SER A 710 14.86 15.63 3.06
N GLU A 711 16.12 16.10 3.13
CA GLU A 711 17.21 15.34 3.76
C GLU A 711 17.08 15.41 5.29
N GLU A 712 16.99 14.24 5.92
CA GLU A 712 16.82 14.10 7.38
C GLU A 712 18.00 14.59 8.20
N ASP A 713 19.18 14.68 7.61
CA ASP A 713 20.43 15.15 8.24
C ASP A 713 20.80 16.58 7.86
N SER A 714 19.94 17.27 7.12
CA SER A 714 20.14 18.69 6.76
C SER A 714 20.46 19.55 7.99
N PRO A 715 21.42 20.47 7.89
CA PRO A 715 21.77 21.35 9.01
C PRO A 715 20.61 22.26 9.40
N VAL A 716 20.41 22.45 10.69
CA VAL A 716 19.44 23.37 11.26
C VAL A 716 20.19 24.42 12.08
N ARG A 717 19.89 25.68 11.85
CA ARG A 717 20.41 26.80 12.65
C ARG A 717 19.27 27.51 13.38
N ILE A 718 19.41 27.66 14.69
CA ILE A 718 18.45 28.40 15.51
C ILE A 718 18.74 29.91 15.34
N LEU A 719 17.75 30.67 14.86
CA LEU A 719 17.85 32.10 14.60
C LEU A 719 17.46 32.96 15.80
N ALA A 720 16.59 32.42 16.66
CA ALA A 720 16.03 33.12 17.83
C ALA A 720 16.22 32.28 19.10
N PRO A 721 17.46 32.06 19.58
CA PRO A 721 17.74 31.15 20.71
C PRO A 721 17.05 31.57 22.01
N GLU A 722 16.71 32.85 22.18
CA GLU A 722 16.00 33.37 23.34
C GLU A 722 14.47 33.14 23.26
N HIS A 723 13.95 32.63 22.14
CA HIS A 723 12.52 32.40 22.02
C HIS A 723 12.08 31.31 23.01
N PRO A 724 10.94 31.47 23.70
CA PRO A 724 10.46 30.54 24.73
C PRO A 724 10.41 29.09 24.29
N VAL A 725 10.14 28.82 23.04
CA VAL A 725 10.13 27.44 22.51
C VAL A 725 11.49 26.74 22.59
N PHE A 726 12.61 27.49 22.67
CA PHE A 726 13.96 26.93 22.82
C PHE A 726 14.49 26.97 24.25
N THR A 727 13.90 27.81 25.10
CA THR A 727 14.41 28.01 26.46
C THR A 727 13.65 27.21 27.50
N GLY A 728 12.40 26.82 27.24
CA GLY A 728 11.62 26.13 28.29
C GLY A 728 10.38 25.43 27.80
N PRO A 729 9.93 24.38 28.52
CA PRO A 729 10.55 23.83 29.76
C PRO A 729 11.83 22.99 29.49
N ASN A 730 12.17 22.66 28.28
CA ASN A 730 13.43 21.99 27.92
C ASN A 730 14.38 22.99 27.25
N ALA A 731 15.66 22.99 27.60
CA ALA A 731 16.67 23.72 26.85
C ALA A 731 16.94 23.00 25.51
N ILE A 732 16.62 23.67 24.42
CA ILE A 732 16.76 23.13 23.08
C ILE A 732 18.00 23.71 22.41
N THR A 733 18.72 22.85 21.71
CA THR A 733 19.90 23.19 20.92
C THR A 733 19.78 22.61 19.52
N GLU A 734 20.69 22.96 18.64
CA GLU A 734 20.74 22.39 17.29
C GLU A 734 20.89 20.86 17.28
N ALA A 735 21.49 20.27 18.32
CA ALA A 735 21.61 18.82 18.49
C ALA A 735 20.23 18.12 18.70
N ASP A 736 19.19 18.85 19.10
CA ASP A 736 17.84 18.28 19.17
C ASP A 736 17.21 18.04 17.78
N PHE A 737 17.87 18.46 16.72
CA PHE A 737 17.49 18.14 15.33
C PHE A 737 18.27 16.95 14.77
N ASP A 738 19.16 16.32 15.52
CA ASP A 738 19.86 15.11 15.09
C ASP A 738 18.94 13.89 15.14
N ASP A 739 19.26 12.87 14.33
CA ASP A 739 18.52 11.60 14.22
C ASP A 739 17.04 11.75 13.84
N TRP A 740 16.67 12.81 13.15
CA TRP A 740 15.33 12.93 12.57
C TRP A 740 15.13 11.94 11.44
N VAL A 741 13.88 11.65 11.11
CA VAL A 741 13.49 10.61 10.14
C VAL A 741 12.84 11.19 8.92
N GLU A 742 13.10 10.62 7.76
CA GLU A 742 12.54 10.86 6.44
C GLU A 742 12.72 12.29 5.92
N GLN A 743 12.26 13.31 6.64
CA GLN A 743 12.40 14.72 6.23
C GLN A 743 12.33 15.67 7.42
N ARG A 744 12.94 16.85 7.27
CA ARG A 744 12.88 17.93 8.27
C ARG A 744 11.52 18.63 8.28
N GLY A 745 11.04 19.03 7.11
CA GLY A 745 9.83 19.80 6.97
C GLY A 745 9.45 20.12 5.55
N SER A 746 8.22 20.59 5.36
CA SER A 746 7.66 20.81 4.03
C SER A 746 6.65 21.96 4.03
N LYS A 747 6.51 22.62 2.89
CA LYS A 747 5.54 23.72 2.67
C LYS A 747 5.92 25.00 3.41
N PHE A 748 7.16 25.45 3.18
CA PHE A 748 7.69 26.67 3.79
C PHE A 748 7.07 27.91 3.19
N MET A 749 6.97 28.97 3.99
CA MET A 749 6.62 30.30 3.52
C MET A 749 7.81 30.94 2.80
N VAL A 750 7.54 31.68 1.74
CA VAL A 750 8.59 32.38 0.95
C VAL A 750 8.64 33.88 1.21
N GLU A 751 7.51 34.46 1.63
CA GLU A 751 7.39 35.86 2.02
C GLU A 751 6.47 35.95 3.23
N TRP A 752 6.76 36.86 4.16
CA TRP A 752 5.92 37.12 5.35
C TRP A 752 6.08 38.54 5.85
N ASP A 753 5.08 39.01 6.59
CA ASP A 753 5.07 40.33 7.24
C ASP A 753 6.17 40.38 8.32
N GLU A 754 6.77 41.56 8.55
CA GLU A 754 7.86 41.78 9.51
C GLU A 754 7.52 41.40 10.96
N ARG A 755 6.25 41.29 11.28
CA ARG A 755 5.77 40.85 12.62
C ARG A 755 5.96 39.36 12.85
N TYR A 756 6.19 38.57 11.81
CA TYR A 756 6.59 37.19 11.97
C TYR A 756 8.10 37.08 12.18
N GLN A 757 8.48 36.43 13.25
CA GLN A 757 9.88 36.12 13.58
C GLN A 757 10.22 34.73 13.06
N PRO A 758 11.18 34.55 12.17
CA PRO A 758 11.70 33.23 11.82
C PRO A 758 12.51 32.66 12.99
N LEU A 759 12.25 31.41 13.35
CA LEU A 759 12.85 30.78 14.51
C LEU A 759 14.04 29.90 14.17
N VAL A 760 14.00 29.23 13.01
CA VAL A 760 15.08 28.38 12.54
C VAL A 760 15.31 28.58 11.05
N GLU A 761 16.48 28.17 10.58
CA GLU A 761 16.89 28.13 9.19
C GLU A 761 17.42 26.75 8.87
N MET A 762 17.06 26.21 7.72
CA MET A 762 17.52 24.91 7.24
C MET A 762 17.51 24.84 5.72
N ASN A 763 18.29 23.93 5.15
CA ASN A 763 18.36 23.67 3.70
C ASN A 763 18.94 22.28 3.44
N ASP A 764 18.58 21.69 2.31
CA ASP A 764 19.27 20.53 1.79
C ASP A 764 20.62 20.91 1.17
N GLU A 765 21.49 19.94 0.97
CA GLU A 765 22.83 20.16 0.43
C GLU A 765 22.78 20.92 -0.89
N GLY A 766 23.57 21.99 -0.97
CA GLY A 766 23.68 22.82 -2.18
C GLY A 766 22.51 23.78 -2.44
N GLN A 767 21.57 23.91 -1.51
CA GLN A 767 20.44 24.85 -1.60
C GLN A 767 20.65 26.10 -0.72
N ASP A 768 19.93 27.16 -1.04
CA ASP A 768 19.92 28.37 -0.22
C ASP A 768 19.17 28.12 1.10
N PRO A 769 19.60 28.72 2.20
CA PRO A 769 18.91 28.60 3.50
C PRO A 769 17.46 29.07 3.46
N GLN A 770 16.57 28.28 4.06
CA GLN A 770 15.13 28.50 4.14
C GLN A 770 14.75 28.90 5.59
N GLN A 771 14.11 30.05 5.76
CA GLN A 771 13.71 30.57 7.06
C GLN A 771 12.20 30.53 7.30
N GLY A 772 11.39 30.29 6.26
CA GLY A 772 9.93 30.26 6.35
C GLY A 772 9.34 28.94 6.90
N VAL A 773 10.18 28.10 7.46
CA VAL A 773 9.79 26.79 8.00
C VAL A 773 9.10 26.90 9.36
N TRP A 774 9.53 27.84 10.18
CA TRP A 774 8.98 28.05 11.51
C TRP A 774 8.94 29.54 11.84
N LEU A 775 7.71 30.09 11.86
CA LEU A 775 7.43 31.50 12.05
C LEU A 775 6.56 31.69 13.30
N ALA A 776 6.93 32.63 14.17
CA ALA A 776 6.12 33.00 15.33
C ALA A 776 5.76 34.49 15.28
N ALA A 777 4.56 34.85 15.70
CA ALA A 777 4.12 36.24 15.74
C ALA A 777 3.24 36.51 16.98
N ARG A 778 3.40 37.66 17.59
CA ARG A 778 2.46 38.18 18.57
C ARG A 778 1.20 38.70 17.86
N HIS A 779 0.05 38.37 18.41
CA HIS A 779 -1.22 38.90 17.93
C HIS A 779 -2.11 39.15 19.15
N GLY A 780 -2.36 40.42 19.48
CA GLY A 780 -2.94 40.80 20.76
C GLY A 780 -2.05 40.36 21.93
N ASP A 781 -2.66 39.69 22.90
CA ASP A 781 -1.98 39.16 24.08
C ASP A 781 -1.41 37.75 23.85
N GLY A 782 -1.75 37.10 22.73
CA GLY A 782 -1.37 35.72 22.43
C GLY A 782 -0.24 35.56 21.41
N MET A 783 -0.03 34.32 20.99
CA MET A 783 1.00 33.94 20.05
C MET A 783 0.44 33.05 18.95
N TYR A 784 0.73 33.40 17.70
CA TYR A 784 0.47 32.59 16.53
C TYR A 784 1.79 31.98 16.05
N VAL A 785 1.76 30.68 15.75
CA VAL A 785 2.94 29.93 15.29
C VAL A 785 2.58 29.15 14.03
N TYR A 786 3.31 29.37 12.94
CA TYR A 786 3.34 28.45 11.81
C TYR A 786 4.59 27.58 11.92
N CYS A 787 4.39 26.26 12.00
CA CYS A 787 5.49 25.32 12.15
C CYS A 787 5.37 24.19 11.10
N ALA A 788 6.16 24.26 10.05
CA ALA A 788 6.15 23.31 8.94
C ALA A 788 7.12 22.14 9.13
N LEU A 789 7.64 21.94 10.34
CA LEU A 789 8.43 20.77 10.70
C LEU A 789 7.57 19.50 10.65
N ALA A 790 8.18 18.37 10.26
CA ALA A 790 7.47 17.10 10.02
C ALA A 790 7.16 16.32 11.30
N TRP A 791 6.41 16.93 12.25
CA TRP A 791 6.03 16.30 13.52
C TRP A 791 5.33 14.95 13.33
N TYR A 792 4.45 14.82 12.36
CA TYR A 792 3.71 13.61 12.05
C TYR A 792 4.61 12.42 11.65
N ARG A 793 5.89 12.71 11.34
CA ARG A 793 6.90 11.69 11.08
C ARG A 793 7.77 11.42 12.30
N GLN A 794 8.18 12.46 13.01
CA GLN A 794 9.13 12.37 14.13
C GLN A 794 8.50 11.78 15.40
N LEU A 795 7.29 12.24 15.75
CA LEU A 795 6.65 11.86 17.00
C LEU A 795 6.23 10.40 17.08
N PRO A 796 5.70 9.76 16.01
CA PRO A 796 5.42 8.33 16.03
C PRO A 796 6.66 7.43 16.26
N TYR A 797 7.87 7.96 16.00
CA TYR A 797 9.13 7.27 16.26
C TYR A 797 9.81 7.74 17.56
N ALA A 798 9.17 8.62 18.32
CA ALA A 798 9.71 9.22 19.51
C ALA A 798 11.16 9.70 19.32
N VAL A 799 11.45 10.40 18.22
CA VAL A 799 12.75 11.02 17.99
C VAL A 799 13.04 11.96 19.15
N PRO A 800 14.13 11.75 19.92
CA PRO A 800 14.28 12.39 21.24
C PRO A 800 14.23 13.91 21.19
N GLY A 801 14.98 14.52 20.26
CA GLY A 801 14.99 15.98 20.15
C GLY A 801 13.64 16.54 19.68
N ALA A 802 13.01 15.89 18.72
CA ALA A 802 11.68 16.29 18.25
C ALA A 802 10.63 16.23 19.36
N VAL A 803 10.67 15.20 20.21
CA VAL A 803 9.81 15.05 21.39
C VAL A 803 10.00 16.21 22.36
N ARG A 804 11.25 16.62 22.65
CA ARG A 804 11.59 17.73 23.53
C ARG A 804 11.13 19.07 22.97
N ILE A 805 11.40 19.31 21.69
CA ILE A 805 10.96 20.54 21.00
C ILE A 805 9.44 20.63 20.98
N PHE A 806 8.75 19.53 20.65
CA PHE A 806 7.30 19.50 20.61
C PHE A 806 6.66 19.69 21.99
N ALA A 807 7.29 19.14 23.05
CA ALA A 807 6.89 19.37 24.41
C ALA A 807 6.94 20.87 24.77
N ASN A 808 8.00 21.60 24.37
CA ASN A 808 8.08 23.05 24.53
C ASN A 808 7.00 23.76 23.69
N LEU A 809 6.76 23.32 22.44
CA LEU A 809 5.80 23.94 21.55
C LEU A 809 4.39 23.95 22.15
N ILE A 810 3.94 22.84 22.72
CA ILE A 810 2.62 22.76 23.38
C ILE A 810 2.58 23.49 24.72
N SER A 811 3.71 23.62 25.38
CA SER A 811 3.84 24.33 26.69
C SER A 811 3.89 25.84 26.52
N LEU A 812 3.97 26.40 25.32
CA LEU A 812 3.94 27.84 25.09
C LEU A 812 2.66 28.50 25.62
N GLY A 813 1.56 27.78 25.71
CA GLY A 813 0.28 28.28 26.19
C GLY A 813 0.13 28.27 27.72
N ALA A 814 1.05 27.64 28.46
CA ALA A 814 0.97 27.56 29.92
C ALA A 814 0.92 28.94 30.57
N GLU A 815 0.22 29.06 31.71
CA GLU A 815 0.08 30.31 32.43
C GLU A 815 1.43 30.88 32.89
N ASP A 816 2.38 30.04 33.26
CA ASP A 816 3.72 30.38 33.71
C ASP A 816 4.74 30.50 32.58
N ALA A 817 4.31 30.48 31.32
CA ALA A 817 5.21 30.60 30.17
C ALA A 817 5.97 31.93 30.18
N SER A 818 7.28 31.91 30.03
CA SER A 818 8.20 33.05 30.20
C SER A 818 7.94 34.25 29.29
N TRP A 819 7.12 34.09 28.26
CA TRP A 819 6.78 35.13 27.28
C TRP A 819 5.50 35.92 27.62
N ARG A 820 4.68 35.44 28.57
CA ARG A 820 3.41 36.05 29.01
C ARG A 820 3.59 37.32 29.88
#